data_b85f2d97fd5356bfec79948fe2b0a075
#
_entry.id   b85f2d97fd5356bfec79948fe2b0a075
#
_cell.length_a   1.000
_cell.length_b   1.000
_cell.length_c   1.000
_cell.angle_alpha   90.00
_cell.angle_beta   90.00
_cell.angle_gamma   90.00
#
_symmetry.space_group_name_H-M   'P 1'
#
loop_
_entity.id
_entity.type
_entity.pdbx_description
1 polymer ?
#
loop_
_entity_poly.entity_id
_entity_poly.type
_entity_poly.pdbx_seq_one_letter_code
_entity_poly.pdbx_strand_id
1 'polypeptide(L)'
;MVNTEFQKEKNYLSQVYQQLLQTEQALQKLVQTAKEDGLTSLREMGKDVSLNFDSVLDNLDTFSMLEMKNREIDQMNIRIQSSERTLQQVQQLLKSPYFGKVTLTFSDEETSDAFYFGRYNFTNEAGETLIFDWRSPIAETYYNNMVGDSYYEANQQQIPVTILDRRQLLIEKNHLLQYFDTSVAIQDDILLEALKQDATHHMQDITATIQTEQNKIIRDTQHEIVLVNGVAGSGKTSTIMQRIAYLLYSFRKQMTADNCLILSPNHRFIDYIANVLPSLGERTPLNLTITQFLQQFLTPPLEDETSYFERISQATVDEQTAHLRSTAFLTFLKNTTCQPDNFFKAIHYKKQVLISHEKIKALYQSTPAQATIQDRIQATKKLLLSDWERHLLHQAKSARIQDQLLALSEAQQMHYFGELITDDSEQQLIHYAQTLLRKKYQRVQKQIEQLRWIDTLAMFQSCLQRYTKTKAPLSTTINVDEAVGLVLMTHWFLEKIETPHMHYVFIDEVQDYTPAQLVLLNELFPKARFTMVGDENQAIFNSKSSFETIANQFVQRQSVITCPLLYSYRSTGAITQLFNQLTTQEITIIPVRPLGKVPQYLPIDTTTDLNLLLTRLAKENQTTTLTLLAKTAQQATQIKEKLTLSEINVTVLPISLAKGLEFDHVVLYDVSSEMYHTPRDRRILYTALSRAMQTITLLYSQQLTNFLQ
;
A
#
# COMPACT_ATOMS: atom_id res chain seq x y z
N MET A 1 10.88 -42.89 -23.63
CA MET A 1 9.71 -42.18 -23.06
C MET A 1 9.96 -40.69 -22.85
N VAL A 2 11.03 -40.24 -22.21
CA VAL A 2 11.34 -38.81 -21.92
C VAL A 2 11.38 -37.95 -23.20
N ASN A 3 11.93 -38.47 -24.28
CA ASN A 3 12.08 -37.74 -25.55
C ASN A 3 10.71 -37.50 -26.28
N THR A 4 9.73 -38.36 -26.02
CA THR A 4 8.39 -38.29 -26.64
C THR A 4 7.50 -37.24 -25.92
N GLU A 5 7.59 -37.13 -24.61
CA GLU A 5 6.86 -36.13 -23.81
C GLU A 5 7.42 -34.72 -24.04
N PHE A 6 8.74 -34.55 -24.06
CA PHE A 6 9.37 -33.27 -24.40
C PHE A 6 8.92 -32.78 -25.78
N GLN A 7 8.83 -33.69 -26.75
CA GLN A 7 8.39 -33.31 -28.10
C GLN A 7 6.91 -32.95 -28.16
N LYS A 8 6.05 -33.60 -27.38
CA LYS A 8 4.64 -33.22 -27.27
C LYS A 8 4.47 -31.81 -26.71
N GLU A 9 5.13 -31.49 -25.60
CA GLU A 9 5.09 -30.15 -24.98
C GLU A 9 5.65 -29.08 -25.94
N LYS A 10 6.75 -29.40 -26.64
CA LYS A 10 7.32 -28.49 -27.63
C LYS A 10 6.38 -28.22 -28.82
N ASN A 11 5.66 -29.24 -29.28
CA ASN A 11 4.68 -29.08 -30.36
C ASN A 11 3.51 -28.22 -29.90
N TYR A 12 2.98 -28.46 -28.70
CA TYR A 12 1.91 -27.66 -28.13
C TYR A 12 2.34 -26.20 -27.95
N LEU A 13 3.54 -25.98 -27.40
CA LEU A 13 4.12 -24.63 -27.26
C LEU A 13 4.18 -23.92 -28.61
N SER A 14 4.68 -24.58 -29.66
CA SER A 14 4.77 -23.99 -31.00
C SER A 14 3.41 -23.61 -31.54
N GLN A 15 2.39 -24.42 -31.33
CA GLN A 15 1.03 -24.15 -31.75
C GLN A 15 0.45 -22.93 -31.02
N VAL A 16 0.54 -22.90 -29.68
CA VAL A 16 0.06 -21.77 -28.85
C VAL A 16 0.80 -20.49 -29.22
N TYR A 17 2.12 -20.57 -29.40
CA TYR A 17 2.94 -19.39 -29.72
C TYR A 17 2.58 -18.79 -31.09
N GLN A 18 2.30 -19.60 -32.09
CA GLN A 18 1.84 -19.13 -33.40
C GLN A 18 0.50 -18.43 -33.31
N GLN A 19 -0.44 -18.97 -32.53
CA GLN A 19 -1.75 -18.33 -32.32
C GLN A 19 -1.62 -17.00 -31.57
N LEU A 20 -0.73 -16.91 -30.58
CA LEU A 20 -0.41 -15.65 -29.90
C LEU A 20 0.14 -14.59 -30.85
N LEU A 21 1.05 -14.97 -31.78
CA LEU A 21 1.58 -14.05 -32.81
C LEU A 21 0.49 -13.57 -33.78
N GLN A 22 -0.40 -14.45 -34.22
CA GLN A 22 -1.52 -14.08 -35.09
C GLN A 22 -2.46 -13.09 -34.37
N THR A 23 -2.77 -13.36 -33.11
CA THR A 23 -3.61 -12.49 -32.29
C THR A 23 -2.94 -11.14 -32.04
N GLU A 24 -1.61 -11.11 -31.78
CA GLU A 24 -0.88 -9.85 -31.65
C GLU A 24 -1.02 -8.98 -32.90
N GLN A 25 -0.78 -9.55 -34.07
CA GLN A 25 -0.88 -8.84 -35.36
C GLN A 25 -2.29 -8.31 -35.61
N ALA A 26 -3.31 -9.12 -35.32
CA ALA A 26 -4.70 -8.73 -35.48
C ALA A 26 -5.05 -7.56 -34.53
N LEU A 27 -4.65 -7.64 -33.27
CA LEU A 27 -4.89 -6.59 -32.30
C LEU A 27 -4.13 -5.29 -32.59
N GLN A 28 -2.88 -5.39 -33.07
CA GLN A 28 -2.12 -4.21 -33.50
C GLN A 28 -2.82 -3.47 -34.62
N LYS A 29 -3.29 -4.21 -35.63
CA LYS A 29 -4.05 -3.64 -36.75
C LYS A 29 -5.35 -3.02 -36.27
N LEU A 30 -6.09 -3.70 -35.39
CA LEU A 30 -7.36 -3.21 -34.84
C LEU A 30 -7.16 -1.91 -34.04
N VAL A 31 -6.14 -1.85 -33.18
CA VAL A 31 -5.82 -0.64 -32.40
C VAL A 31 -5.43 0.51 -33.32
N GLN A 32 -4.61 0.24 -34.35
CA GLN A 32 -4.22 1.26 -35.32
C GLN A 32 -5.42 1.80 -36.09
N THR A 33 -6.25 0.94 -36.66
CA THR A 33 -7.48 1.33 -37.38
C THR A 33 -8.41 2.14 -36.47
N ALA A 34 -8.66 1.65 -35.25
CA ALA A 34 -9.53 2.35 -34.31
C ALA A 34 -9.00 3.75 -33.92
N LYS A 35 -7.68 3.94 -33.83
CA LYS A 35 -7.08 5.26 -33.61
C LYS A 35 -7.23 6.18 -34.81
N GLU A 36 -7.06 5.67 -36.02
CA GLU A 36 -7.25 6.43 -37.27
C GLU A 36 -8.72 6.85 -37.43
N ASP A 37 -9.67 5.94 -37.19
CA ASP A 37 -11.11 6.21 -37.20
C ASP A 37 -11.48 7.25 -36.13
N GLY A 38 -10.93 7.14 -34.93
CA GLY A 38 -11.14 8.10 -33.84
C GLY A 38 -10.65 9.50 -34.19
N LEU A 39 -9.48 9.62 -34.80
CA LEU A 39 -8.95 10.90 -35.27
C LEU A 39 -9.81 11.51 -36.39
N THR A 40 -10.36 10.65 -37.27
CA THR A 40 -11.24 11.07 -38.35
C THR A 40 -12.57 11.57 -37.80
N SER A 41 -13.19 10.84 -36.87
CA SER A 41 -14.42 11.25 -36.19
C SER A 41 -14.29 12.55 -35.43
N LEU A 42 -13.14 12.77 -34.74
CA LEU A 42 -12.84 14.04 -34.08
C LEU A 42 -12.71 15.21 -35.06
N ARG A 43 -12.09 14.99 -36.25
CA ARG A 43 -11.97 16.01 -37.29
C ARG A 43 -13.30 16.35 -37.95
N GLU A 44 -14.15 15.34 -38.15
CA GLU A 44 -15.49 15.51 -38.72
C GLU A 44 -16.40 16.22 -37.71
N MET A 45 -16.31 15.91 -36.40
CA MET A 45 -17.06 16.60 -35.37
C MET A 45 -16.83 18.12 -35.39
N GLY A 46 -15.57 18.56 -35.64
CA GLY A 46 -15.25 19.96 -35.79
C GLY A 46 -15.83 20.65 -37.04
N LYS A 47 -16.30 19.86 -38.02
CA LYS A 47 -16.91 20.37 -39.26
C LYS A 47 -18.43 20.28 -39.25
N ASP A 48 -19.00 19.22 -38.65
CA ASP A 48 -20.43 18.92 -38.68
C ASP A 48 -21.21 19.58 -37.54
N VAL A 49 -20.57 19.98 -36.45
CA VAL A 49 -21.24 20.69 -35.35
C VAL A 49 -21.24 22.21 -35.69
N SER A 50 -22.22 22.62 -36.48
CA SER A 50 -22.57 24.04 -36.57
C SER A 50 -23.27 24.40 -35.25
N LEU A 51 -22.56 25.16 -34.39
CA LEU A 51 -23.15 25.68 -33.17
C LEU A 51 -24.19 26.73 -33.54
N ASN A 52 -25.46 26.38 -33.51
CA ASN A 52 -26.57 27.29 -33.70
C ASN A 52 -27.24 27.57 -32.35
N PHE A 53 -27.14 28.80 -31.86
CA PHE A 53 -27.69 29.25 -30.59
C PHE A 53 -28.83 30.25 -30.75
N ASP A 54 -29.41 30.34 -31.93
CA ASP A 54 -30.41 31.37 -32.26
C ASP A 54 -31.78 31.15 -31.61
N SER A 55 -32.09 29.91 -31.18
CA SER A 55 -33.32 29.61 -30.42
C SER A 55 -33.11 28.55 -29.32
N VAL A 56 -34.03 28.44 -28.36
CA VAL A 56 -33.99 27.46 -27.27
C VAL A 56 -34.11 26.01 -27.80
N LEU A 57 -34.84 25.83 -28.91
CA LEU A 57 -34.96 24.53 -29.58
C LEU A 57 -33.67 24.15 -30.32
N ASP A 58 -33.00 25.08 -30.99
CA ASP A 58 -31.73 24.85 -31.67
C ASP A 58 -30.61 24.54 -30.67
N ASN A 59 -30.66 25.17 -29.49
CA ASN A 59 -29.77 24.85 -28.39
C ASN A 59 -29.94 23.42 -27.90
N LEU A 60 -31.20 22.94 -27.76
CA LEU A 60 -31.47 21.59 -27.28
C LEU A 60 -31.01 20.54 -28.32
N ASP A 61 -31.20 20.79 -29.59
CA ASP A 61 -30.74 19.89 -30.67
C ASP A 61 -29.20 19.88 -30.74
N THR A 62 -28.55 21.03 -30.61
CA THR A 62 -27.09 21.13 -30.57
C THR A 62 -26.51 20.38 -29.38
N PHE A 63 -27.08 20.52 -28.18
CA PHE A 63 -26.66 19.77 -26.99
C PHE A 63 -26.89 18.27 -27.16
N SER A 64 -28.00 17.84 -27.73
CA SER A 64 -28.31 16.41 -27.99
C SER A 64 -27.31 15.79 -28.98
N MET A 65 -26.95 16.52 -30.04
CA MET A 65 -25.92 16.09 -31.00
C MET A 65 -24.53 15.98 -30.34
N LEU A 66 -24.16 16.97 -29.55
CA LEU A 66 -22.89 16.93 -28.79
C LEU A 66 -22.83 15.75 -27.82
N GLU A 67 -23.93 15.49 -27.12
CA GLU A 67 -24.00 14.37 -26.19
C GLU A 67 -23.92 13.01 -26.90
N MET A 68 -24.59 12.85 -28.05
CA MET A 68 -24.48 11.64 -28.88
C MET A 68 -23.03 11.43 -29.35
N LYS A 69 -22.38 12.47 -29.88
CA LYS A 69 -21.01 12.39 -30.36
C LYS A 69 -20.01 12.10 -29.23
N ASN A 70 -20.19 12.70 -28.06
CA ASN A 70 -19.37 12.38 -26.88
C ASN A 70 -19.52 10.90 -26.48
N ARG A 71 -20.73 10.35 -26.51
CA ARG A 71 -20.97 8.92 -26.22
C ARG A 71 -20.28 8.00 -27.25
N GLU A 72 -20.30 8.35 -28.53
CA GLU A 72 -19.59 7.61 -29.59
C GLU A 72 -18.08 7.62 -29.34
N ILE A 73 -17.51 8.78 -29.03
CA ILE A 73 -16.08 8.94 -28.69
C ILE A 73 -15.74 8.13 -27.44
N ASP A 74 -16.55 8.18 -26.40
CA ASP A 74 -16.33 7.42 -25.17
C ASP A 74 -16.37 5.90 -25.43
N GLN A 75 -17.33 5.41 -26.21
CA GLN A 75 -17.37 4.01 -26.60
C GLN A 75 -16.13 3.58 -27.40
N MET A 76 -15.69 4.42 -28.32
CA MET A 76 -14.48 4.18 -29.11
C MET A 76 -13.23 4.17 -28.21
N ASN A 77 -13.11 5.10 -27.29
CA ASN A 77 -12.00 5.14 -26.33
C ASN A 77 -11.97 3.89 -25.44
N ILE A 78 -13.13 3.45 -24.94
CA ILE A 78 -13.26 2.20 -24.17
C ILE A 78 -12.80 1.00 -24.99
N ARG A 79 -13.19 0.92 -26.28
CA ARG A 79 -12.78 -0.16 -27.18
C ARG A 79 -11.29 -0.15 -27.46
N ILE A 80 -10.71 1.02 -27.73
CA ILE A 80 -9.26 1.18 -27.92
C ILE A 80 -8.51 0.75 -26.66
N GLN A 81 -8.88 1.26 -25.50
CA GLN A 81 -8.24 0.91 -24.23
C GLN A 81 -8.33 -0.59 -23.91
N SER A 82 -9.50 -1.20 -24.19
CA SER A 82 -9.67 -2.65 -24.00
C SER A 82 -8.75 -3.45 -24.94
N SER A 83 -8.67 -3.05 -26.21
CA SER A 83 -7.82 -3.72 -27.21
C SER A 83 -6.33 -3.53 -26.92
N GLU A 84 -5.91 -2.33 -26.48
CA GLU A 84 -4.54 -2.05 -26.05
C GLU A 84 -4.16 -2.89 -24.83
N ARG A 85 -5.07 -3.04 -23.85
CA ARG A 85 -4.85 -3.90 -22.68
C ARG A 85 -4.68 -5.36 -23.11
N THR A 86 -5.52 -5.87 -23.99
CA THR A 86 -5.42 -7.23 -24.51
C THR A 86 -4.11 -7.43 -25.29
N LEU A 87 -3.72 -6.45 -26.12
CA LEU A 87 -2.44 -6.46 -26.82
C LEU A 87 -1.25 -6.56 -25.87
N GLN A 88 -1.24 -5.76 -24.82
CA GLN A 88 -0.20 -5.82 -23.80
C GLN A 88 -0.15 -7.20 -23.11
N GLN A 89 -1.30 -7.81 -22.81
CA GLN A 89 -1.36 -9.14 -22.22
C GLN A 89 -0.78 -10.20 -23.15
N VAL A 90 -1.14 -10.17 -24.44
CA VAL A 90 -0.60 -11.07 -25.47
C VAL A 90 0.93 -10.89 -25.61
N GLN A 91 1.42 -9.66 -25.61
CA GLN A 91 2.85 -9.36 -25.65
C GLN A 91 3.61 -9.89 -24.43
N GLN A 92 2.99 -9.90 -23.26
CA GLN A 92 3.60 -10.53 -22.07
C GLN A 92 3.58 -12.06 -22.19
N LEU A 93 2.50 -12.65 -22.70
CA LEU A 93 2.44 -14.10 -22.96
C LEU A 93 3.46 -14.54 -24.02
N LEU A 94 3.76 -13.73 -25.02
CA LEU A 94 4.81 -14.01 -26.02
C LEU A 94 6.23 -14.08 -25.40
N LYS A 95 6.45 -13.49 -24.23
CA LYS A 95 7.74 -13.65 -23.51
C LYS A 95 7.84 -14.99 -22.80
N SER A 96 6.75 -15.45 -22.17
CA SER A 96 6.60 -16.74 -21.50
C SER A 96 5.13 -17.12 -21.49
N PRO A 97 4.65 -17.97 -22.42
CA PRO A 97 3.22 -18.25 -22.61
C PRO A 97 2.57 -18.82 -21.38
N TYR A 98 3.17 -19.86 -20.80
CA TYR A 98 2.69 -20.54 -19.60
C TYR A 98 3.85 -21.16 -18.85
N PHE A 99 3.63 -21.46 -17.57
CA PHE A 99 4.66 -21.98 -16.67
C PHE A 99 4.29 -23.32 -16.03
N GLY A 100 3.01 -23.70 -16.11
CA GLY A 100 2.53 -24.91 -15.46
C GLY A 100 1.48 -25.64 -16.28
N LYS A 101 1.39 -26.95 -16.03
CA LYS A 101 0.37 -27.83 -16.60
C LYS A 101 -0.13 -28.77 -15.52
N VAL A 102 -1.43 -29.05 -15.55
CA VAL A 102 -2.06 -30.12 -14.74
C VAL A 102 -2.94 -30.92 -15.65
N THR A 103 -2.90 -32.25 -15.50
CA THR A 103 -3.85 -33.15 -16.16
C THR A 103 -4.87 -33.61 -15.12
N LEU A 104 -6.14 -33.33 -15.37
CA LEU A 104 -7.25 -33.61 -14.47
C LEU A 104 -8.24 -34.61 -15.10
N THR A 105 -8.87 -35.41 -14.24
CA THR A 105 -10.07 -36.18 -14.58
C THR A 105 -11.21 -35.66 -13.70
N PHE A 106 -12.32 -35.28 -14.31
CA PHE A 106 -13.53 -34.90 -13.59
C PHE A 106 -14.33 -36.14 -13.20
N SER A 107 -15.03 -36.09 -12.08
CA SER A 107 -15.73 -37.24 -11.51
C SER A 107 -16.78 -37.86 -12.46
N ASP A 108 -17.27 -37.06 -13.41
CA ASP A 108 -18.31 -37.46 -14.35
C ASP A 108 -17.76 -37.82 -15.74
N GLU A 109 -16.42 -37.78 -15.92
CA GLU A 109 -15.80 -38.00 -17.26
C GLU A 109 -14.77 -39.14 -17.21
N GLU A 110 -14.75 -39.97 -18.25
CA GLU A 110 -13.74 -41.03 -18.42
C GLU A 110 -12.45 -40.51 -19.07
N THR A 111 -12.46 -39.29 -19.61
CA THR A 111 -11.32 -38.66 -20.29
C THR A 111 -10.57 -37.72 -19.37
N SER A 112 -9.27 -37.57 -19.61
CA SER A 112 -8.43 -36.63 -18.88
C SER A 112 -8.13 -35.41 -19.74
N ASP A 113 -8.25 -34.21 -19.17
CA ASP A 113 -7.96 -32.96 -19.81
C ASP A 113 -6.70 -32.29 -19.26
N ALA A 114 -5.94 -31.65 -20.16
CA ALA A 114 -4.72 -30.93 -19.80
C ALA A 114 -4.97 -29.42 -19.73
N PHE A 115 -4.67 -28.80 -18.61
CA PHE A 115 -4.82 -27.37 -18.34
C PHE A 115 -3.45 -26.71 -18.21
N TYR A 116 -3.21 -25.70 -19.04
CA TYR A 116 -1.95 -24.93 -19.02
C TYR A 116 -2.17 -23.60 -18.33
N PHE A 117 -1.30 -23.25 -17.37
CA PHE A 117 -1.42 -22.05 -16.54
C PHE A 117 -0.37 -21.03 -16.91
N GLY A 118 -0.83 -19.82 -17.19
CA GLY A 118 0.00 -18.69 -17.52
C GLY A 118 -0.37 -17.45 -16.72
N ARG A 119 0.31 -16.36 -17.01
CA ARG A 119 0.09 -15.07 -16.34
C ARG A 119 -1.28 -14.47 -16.69
N TYR A 120 -1.79 -14.73 -17.89
CA TYR A 120 -3.10 -14.27 -18.38
C TYR A 120 -3.83 -15.41 -19.08
N ASN A 121 -5.14 -15.27 -19.15
CA ASN A 121 -5.96 -16.16 -19.97
C ASN A 121 -5.73 -15.90 -21.45
N PHE A 122 -5.67 -16.96 -22.26
CA PHE A 122 -5.66 -16.87 -23.71
C PHE A 122 -6.66 -17.85 -24.32
N THR A 123 -7.64 -17.29 -25.00
CA THR A 123 -8.67 -18.04 -25.73
C THR A 123 -8.47 -17.76 -27.24
N ASN A 124 -8.46 -18.80 -28.06
CA ASN A 124 -8.30 -18.67 -29.50
C ASN A 124 -9.60 -18.19 -30.18
N GLU A 125 -9.53 -17.96 -31.49
CA GLU A 125 -10.69 -17.54 -32.30
C GLU A 125 -11.82 -18.58 -32.34
N ALA A 126 -11.50 -19.86 -32.12
CA ALA A 126 -12.49 -20.95 -32.03
C ALA A 126 -13.22 -21.00 -30.68
N GLY A 127 -12.83 -20.17 -29.71
CA GLY A 127 -13.42 -20.14 -28.38
C GLY A 127 -12.77 -21.13 -27.39
N GLU A 128 -11.68 -21.80 -27.77
CA GLU A 128 -10.96 -22.72 -26.91
C GLU A 128 -9.95 -21.97 -26.03
N THR A 129 -9.97 -22.20 -24.72
CA THR A 129 -9.01 -21.62 -23.80
C THR A 129 -7.72 -22.47 -23.79
N LEU A 130 -6.65 -21.93 -24.34
CA LEU A 130 -5.36 -22.59 -24.45
C LEU A 130 -4.45 -22.31 -23.25
N ILE A 131 -4.62 -21.15 -22.62
CA ILE A 131 -3.88 -20.77 -21.41
C ILE A 131 -4.88 -20.25 -20.39
N PHE A 132 -4.85 -20.81 -19.21
CA PHE A 132 -5.67 -20.38 -18.07
C PHE A 132 -4.89 -19.40 -17.21
N ASP A 133 -5.55 -18.35 -16.75
CA ASP A 133 -4.97 -17.40 -15.81
C ASP A 133 -4.67 -18.12 -14.48
N TRP A 134 -3.50 -17.86 -13.89
CA TRP A 134 -3.08 -18.44 -12.61
C TRP A 134 -4.04 -18.13 -11.45
N ARG A 135 -4.83 -17.06 -11.56
CA ARG A 135 -5.85 -16.64 -10.60
C ARG A 135 -7.18 -17.40 -10.76
N SER A 136 -7.36 -18.12 -11.84
CA SER A 136 -8.59 -18.88 -12.07
C SER A 136 -8.83 -19.92 -10.97
N PRO A 137 -10.07 -20.28 -10.69
CA PRO A 137 -10.38 -21.31 -9.69
C PRO A 137 -9.64 -22.63 -9.93
N ILE A 138 -9.64 -23.13 -11.16
CA ILE A 138 -9.00 -24.39 -11.52
C ILE A 138 -7.47 -24.38 -11.32
N ALA A 139 -6.82 -23.20 -11.34
CA ALA A 139 -5.39 -23.09 -11.08
C ALA A 139 -5.04 -23.45 -9.62
N GLU A 140 -6.00 -23.53 -8.71
CA GLU A 140 -5.79 -24.02 -7.35
C GLU A 140 -5.21 -25.44 -7.35
N THR A 141 -5.65 -26.29 -8.29
CA THR A 141 -5.15 -27.67 -8.45
C THR A 141 -3.65 -27.74 -8.74
N TYR A 142 -3.10 -26.72 -9.43
CA TYR A 142 -1.68 -26.60 -9.68
C TYR A 142 -0.89 -26.25 -8.42
N TYR A 143 -1.42 -25.41 -7.53
CA TYR A 143 -0.71 -24.91 -6.35
C TYR A 143 -0.87 -25.82 -5.11
N ASN A 144 -1.85 -26.71 -5.08
CA ASN A 144 -2.11 -27.58 -3.91
C ASN A 144 -1.13 -28.73 -3.73
N ASN A 145 -0.15 -28.92 -4.63
CA ASN A 145 0.96 -29.86 -4.51
C ASN A 145 0.59 -31.34 -4.27
N MET A 146 -0.62 -31.76 -4.63
CA MET A 146 -1.09 -33.13 -4.42
C MET A 146 -1.38 -33.77 -5.78
N VAL A 147 -1.04 -35.06 -5.92
CA VAL A 147 -1.48 -35.93 -7.00
C VAL A 147 -2.50 -36.90 -6.41
N GLY A 148 -3.56 -37.20 -7.15
CA GLY A 148 -4.70 -37.99 -6.67
C GLY A 148 -5.96 -37.15 -6.48
N ASP A 149 -6.85 -37.64 -5.63
CA ASP A 149 -8.14 -37.01 -5.39
C ASP A 149 -7.97 -35.63 -4.72
N SER A 150 -8.61 -34.62 -5.32
CA SER A 150 -8.52 -33.24 -4.90
C SER A 150 -9.83 -32.53 -5.24
N TYR A 151 -9.90 -31.23 -4.96
CA TYR A 151 -11.01 -30.36 -5.37
C TYR A 151 -10.49 -28.92 -5.57
N TYR A 152 -11.26 -28.13 -6.28
CA TYR A 152 -11.09 -26.69 -6.32
C TYR A 152 -12.43 -25.97 -6.10
N GLU A 153 -12.40 -24.74 -5.62
CA GLU A 153 -13.61 -23.98 -5.34
C GLU A 153 -13.96 -23.06 -6.52
N ALA A 154 -15.16 -23.24 -7.08
CA ALA A 154 -15.70 -22.33 -8.09
C ALA A 154 -17.18 -22.04 -7.79
N ASN A 155 -17.58 -20.76 -7.86
CA ASN A 155 -18.95 -20.31 -7.60
C ASN A 155 -19.54 -20.82 -6.26
N GLN A 156 -18.71 -20.85 -5.21
CA GLN A 156 -19.07 -21.34 -3.85
C GLN A 156 -19.38 -22.86 -3.80
N GLN A 157 -18.94 -23.60 -4.79
CA GLN A 157 -19.07 -25.06 -4.83
C GLN A 157 -17.69 -25.70 -4.92
N GLN A 158 -17.49 -26.79 -4.20
CA GLN A 158 -16.31 -27.62 -4.33
C GLN A 158 -16.51 -28.58 -5.50
N ILE A 159 -15.62 -28.50 -6.48
CA ILE A 159 -15.62 -29.35 -7.66
C ILE A 159 -14.57 -30.41 -7.47
N PRO A 160 -14.97 -31.71 -7.26
CA PRO A 160 -14.04 -32.80 -7.08
C PRO A 160 -13.34 -33.15 -8.40
N VAL A 161 -12.03 -33.39 -8.33
CA VAL A 161 -11.19 -33.77 -9.47
C VAL A 161 -10.11 -34.75 -9.01
N THR A 162 -9.64 -35.60 -9.92
CA THR A 162 -8.43 -36.40 -9.68
C THR A 162 -7.29 -35.83 -10.49
N ILE A 163 -6.22 -35.43 -9.83
CA ILE A 163 -5.00 -34.90 -10.45
C ILE A 163 -4.12 -36.08 -10.85
N LEU A 164 -3.95 -36.28 -12.16
CA LEU A 164 -3.15 -37.39 -12.71
C LEU A 164 -1.67 -37.03 -12.76
N ASP A 165 -1.34 -35.86 -13.27
CA ASP A 165 0.00 -35.34 -13.31
C ASP A 165 0.02 -33.82 -13.11
N ARG A 166 1.17 -33.34 -12.71
CA ARG A 166 1.47 -31.92 -12.58
C ARG A 166 2.87 -31.67 -13.12
N ARG A 167 2.99 -30.72 -14.00
CA ARG A 167 4.23 -30.38 -14.68
C ARG A 167 4.53 -28.89 -14.58
N GLN A 168 5.72 -28.56 -14.19
CA GLN A 168 6.25 -27.21 -14.27
C GLN A 168 7.11 -27.09 -15.54
N LEU A 169 6.99 -25.96 -16.25
CA LEU A 169 7.62 -25.71 -17.54
C LEU A 169 8.42 -24.41 -17.50
N LEU A 170 9.67 -24.48 -17.87
CA LEU A 170 10.54 -23.32 -18.05
C LEU A 170 10.56 -22.96 -19.53
N ILE A 171 9.92 -21.86 -19.90
CA ILE A 171 9.71 -21.44 -21.29
C ILE A 171 10.21 -20.01 -21.47
N GLU A 172 11.03 -19.82 -22.48
CA GLU A 172 11.43 -18.51 -22.96
C GLU A 172 10.99 -18.35 -24.42
N LYS A 173 10.04 -17.44 -24.67
CA LYS A 173 9.40 -17.25 -25.99
C LYS A 173 8.83 -18.56 -26.52
N ASN A 174 9.34 -19.04 -27.67
CA ASN A 174 8.95 -20.31 -28.31
C ASN A 174 9.94 -21.47 -27.95
N HIS A 175 10.73 -21.33 -26.91
CA HIS A 175 11.70 -22.33 -26.51
C HIS A 175 11.34 -22.95 -25.17
N LEU A 176 11.02 -24.24 -25.17
CA LEU A 176 10.95 -25.03 -23.95
C LEU A 176 12.37 -25.35 -23.50
N LEU A 177 12.83 -24.70 -22.44
CA LEU A 177 14.16 -24.89 -21.88
C LEU A 177 14.22 -26.19 -21.07
N GLN A 178 13.24 -26.38 -20.18
CA GLN A 178 13.20 -27.51 -19.26
C GLN A 178 11.79 -27.77 -18.78
N TYR A 179 11.49 -28.99 -18.35
CA TYR A 179 10.27 -29.29 -17.62
C TYR A 179 10.56 -30.26 -16.45
N PHE A 180 9.67 -30.24 -15.46
CA PHE A 180 9.78 -31.06 -14.26
C PHE A 180 8.42 -31.64 -13.92
N ASP A 181 8.35 -32.97 -13.81
CA ASP A 181 7.17 -33.67 -13.36
C ASP A 181 7.20 -33.73 -11.83
N THR A 182 6.25 -33.06 -11.17
CA THR A 182 6.25 -32.88 -9.73
C THR A 182 5.38 -33.94 -9.06
N SER A 183 5.96 -35.05 -8.67
CA SER A 183 5.32 -36.00 -7.78
C SER A 183 5.60 -35.77 -6.29
N VAL A 184 6.68 -35.09 -5.91
CA VAL A 184 7.01 -34.65 -4.52
C VAL A 184 8.25 -33.74 -4.56
N ALA A 185 8.22 -32.56 -3.92
CA ALA A 185 9.40 -31.77 -3.49
C ALA A 185 10.33 -31.09 -4.52
N ILE A 186 9.99 -30.98 -5.81
CA ILE A 186 10.87 -30.38 -6.83
C ILE A 186 10.67 -28.86 -7.00
N GLN A 187 9.80 -28.25 -6.23
CA GLN A 187 9.68 -26.79 -6.17
C GLN A 187 11.01 -26.11 -5.81
N ASP A 188 11.88 -26.79 -5.12
CA ASP A 188 13.15 -26.27 -4.66
C ASP A 188 14.18 -26.15 -5.79
N ASP A 189 14.20 -27.04 -6.78
CA ASP A 189 15.25 -27.03 -7.82
C ASP A 189 15.07 -25.91 -8.86
N ILE A 190 13.84 -25.59 -9.27
CA ILE A 190 13.58 -24.46 -10.16
C ILE A 190 13.64 -23.14 -9.43
N LEU A 191 13.09 -23.10 -8.21
CA LEU A 191 13.28 -21.93 -7.37
C LEU A 191 14.77 -21.70 -7.13
N LEU A 192 15.56 -22.77 -6.93
CA LEU A 192 17.01 -22.69 -6.79
C LEU A 192 17.71 -22.29 -8.10
N GLU A 193 17.22 -22.70 -9.24
CA GLU A 193 17.78 -22.30 -10.55
C GLU A 193 17.37 -20.86 -10.91
N ALA A 194 16.15 -20.46 -10.63
CA ALA A 194 15.69 -19.07 -10.71
C ALA A 194 16.44 -18.16 -9.73
N LEU A 195 16.77 -18.64 -8.54
CA LEU A 195 17.56 -17.91 -7.54
C LEU A 195 19.07 -17.88 -7.86
N LYS A 196 19.57 -18.70 -8.80
CA LYS A 196 20.96 -18.68 -9.28
C LYS A 196 21.17 -17.70 -10.44
N GLN A 197 20.15 -17.36 -11.19
CA GLN A 197 20.20 -16.36 -12.26
C GLN A 197 19.95 -14.96 -11.69
N ASP A 198 20.69 -13.96 -12.16
CA ASP A 198 20.75 -12.59 -11.60
C ASP A 198 19.40 -11.92 -11.28
N ALA A 199 19.40 -11.11 -10.22
CA ALA A 199 18.26 -10.46 -9.58
C ALA A 199 17.31 -9.65 -10.50
N THR A 200 17.69 -9.34 -11.72
CA THR A 200 16.89 -8.57 -12.68
C THR A 200 15.83 -9.39 -13.43
N HIS A 201 15.97 -10.72 -13.49
CA HIS A 201 15.00 -11.61 -14.11
C HIS A 201 13.95 -12.20 -13.13
N HIS A 202 14.12 -12.01 -11.82
CA HIS A 202 13.33 -12.66 -10.77
C HIS A 202 11.84 -12.35 -10.74
N MET A 203 11.38 -11.26 -11.36
CA MET A 203 9.95 -10.89 -11.32
C MET A 203 9.08 -11.68 -12.29
N GLN A 204 9.66 -12.39 -13.25
CA GLN A 204 8.85 -13.11 -14.25
C GLN A 204 8.26 -14.42 -13.70
N ASP A 205 8.89 -15.01 -12.69
CA ASP A 205 8.53 -16.35 -12.19
C ASP A 205 7.80 -16.36 -10.84
N ILE A 206 7.47 -15.18 -10.27
CA ILE A 206 6.78 -15.09 -8.96
C ILE A 206 5.48 -15.90 -8.93
N THR A 207 4.74 -15.95 -10.04
CA THR A 207 3.48 -16.70 -10.12
C THR A 207 3.69 -18.21 -10.27
N ALA A 208 4.82 -18.63 -10.83
CA ALA A 208 5.15 -20.05 -11.00
C ALA A 208 5.58 -20.72 -9.69
N THR A 209 6.07 -19.93 -8.73
CA THR A 209 6.70 -20.40 -7.48
C THR A 209 5.85 -20.22 -6.23
N ILE A 210 4.54 -19.94 -6.39
CA ILE A 210 3.62 -19.82 -5.26
C ILE A 210 3.55 -21.15 -4.51
N GLN A 211 3.89 -21.10 -3.23
CA GLN A 211 3.86 -22.27 -2.35
C GLN A 211 2.47 -22.52 -1.77
N THR A 212 2.20 -23.74 -1.32
CA THR A 212 0.89 -24.12 -0.76
C THR A 212 0.46 -23.22 0.40
N GLU A 213 1.38 -22.85 1.30
CA GLU A 213 1.08 -21.93 2.40
C GLU A 213 0.70 -20.54 1.91
N GLN A 214 1.44 -20.04 0.93
CA GLN A 214 1.15 -18.73 0.29
C GLN A 214 -0.17 -18.77 -0.49
N ASN A 215 -0.45 -19.88 -1.21
CA ASN A 215 -1.67 -20.04 -1.98
C ASN A 215 -2.93 -19.96 -1.10
N LYS A 216 -2.89 -20.58 0.09
CA LYS A 216 -3.98 -20.46 1.07
C LYS A 216 -4.25 -19.02 1.48
N ILE A 217 -3.20 -18.25 1.73
CA ILE A 217 -3.31 -16.83 2.08
C ILE A 217 -3.83 -16.03 0.89
N ILE A 218 -3.29 -16.24 -0.31
CA ILE A 218 -3.65 -15.52 -1.54
C ILE A 218 -5.14 -15.68 -1.84
N ARG A 219 -5.69 -16.89 -1.70
CA ARG A 219 -7.06 -17.23 -2.08
C ARG A 219 -8.08 -17.11 -0.95
N ASP A 220 -7.67 -16.79 0.27
CA ASP A 220 -8.61 -16.61 1.38
C ASP A 220 -9.54 -15.41 1.12
N THR A 221 -10.82 -15.70 0.95
CA THR A 221 -11.90 -14.70 0.78
C THR A 221 -12.92 -14.75 1.90
N GLN A 222 -12.74 -15.64 2.89
CA GLN A 222 -13.71 -15.86 3.96
C GLN A 222 -13.44 -14.98 5.17
N HIS A 223 -12.16 -14.80 5.55
CA HIS A 223 -11.81 -14.07 6.76
C HIS A 223 -11.80 -12.56 6.54
N GLU A 224 -12.30 -11.80 7.53
CA GLU A 224 -12.24 -10.33 7.52
C GLU A 224 -10.82 -9.83 7.81
N ILE A 225 -10.10 -10.55 8.66
CA ILE A 225 -8.75 -10.21 9.09
C ILE A 225 -7.84 -11.40 8.80
N VAL A 226 -6.88 -11.21 7.91
CA VAL A 226 -5.81 -12.17 7.62
C VAL A 226 -4.49 -11.59 8.15
N LEU A 227 -3.95 -12.22 9.19
CA LEU A 227 -2.69 -11.83 9.81
C LEU A 227 -1.62 -12.87 9.45
N VAL A 228 -0.57 -12.45 8.76
CA VAL A 228 0.49 -13.33 8.26
C VAL A 228 1.79 -13.10 9.03
N ASN A 229 2.17 -14.09 9.85
CA ASN A 229 3.46 -14.09 10.54
C ASN A 229 4.48 -14.86 9.69
N GLY A 230 5.24 -14.13 8.90
CA GLY A 230 6.21 -14.73 7.98
C GLY A 230 7.64 -14.44 8.40
N VAL A 231 8.47 -15.48 8.40
CA VAL A 231 9.90 -15.34 8.70
C VAL A 231 10.62 -14.51 7.62
N ALA A 232 11.84 -14.08 7.91
CA ALA A 232 12.66 -13.38 6.94
C ALA A 232 12.87 -14.22 5.66
N GLY A 233 12.64 -13.61 4.51
CA GLY A 233 12.78 -14.28 3.21
C GLY A 233 11.65 -15.22 2.82
N SER A 234 10.51 -15.23 3.54
CA SER A 234 9.36 -16.12 3.24
C SER A 234 8.45 -15.61 2.09
N GLY A 235 8.79 -14.51 1.45
CA GLY A 235 7.99 -13.96 0.36
C GLY A 235 6.73 -13.21 0.81
N LYS A 236 6.70 -12.66 2.04
CA LYS A 236 5.56 -11.89 2.58
C LYS A 236 5.02 -10.84 1.61
N THR A 237 5.91 -9.99 1.14
CA THR A 237 5.57 -8.91 0.20
C THR A 237 5.01 -9.42 -1.12
N SER A 238 5.63 -10.47 -1.67
CA SER A 238 5.14 -11.12 -2.90
C SER A 238 3.75 -11.72 -2.67
N THR A 239 3.51 -12.34 -1.51
CA THR A 239 2.21 -12.90 -1.13
C THR A 239 1.12 -11.81 -1.05
N ILE A 240 1.43 -10.62 -0.48
CA ILE A 240 0.48 -9.49 -0.51
C ILE A 240 0.16 -9.10 -1.95
N MET A 241 1.17 -8.92 -2.81
CA MET A 241 0.97 -8.48 -4.20
C MET A 241 0.13 -9.49 -4.99
N GLN A 242 0.43 -10.76 -4.85
CA GLN A 242 -0.32 -11.85 -5.45
C GLN A 242 -1.76 -11.90 -4.92
N ARG A 243 -1.95 -11.71 -3.61
CA ARG A 243 -3.29 -11.63 -3.00
C ARG A 243 -4.09 -10.44 -3.52
N ILE A 244 -3.49 -9.26 -3.62
CA ILE A 244 -4.14 -8.09 -4.23
C ILE A 244 -4.57 -8.40 -5.66
N ALA A 245 -3.67 -8.96 -6.48
CA ALA A 245 -3.96 -9.32 -7.86
C ALA A 245 -5.07 -10.37 -7.95
N TYR A 246 -5.06 -11.38 -7.06
CA TYR A 246 -6.11 -12.38 -6.98
C TYR A 246 -7.48 -11.80 -6.60
N LEU A 247 -7.53 -10.94 -5.57
CA LEU A 247 -8.78 -10.33 -5.11
C LEU A 247 -9.37 -9.38 -6.16
N LEU A 248 -8.55 -8.56 -6.82
CA LEU A 248 -8.97 -7.70 -7.92
C LEU A 248 -9.51 -8.50 -9.10
N TYR A 249 -8.89 -9.63 -9.43
CA TYR A 249 -9.37 -10.54 -10.47
C TYR A 249 -10.68 -11.21 -10.07
N SER A 250 -10.77 -11.75 -8.85
CA SER A 250 -11.92 -12.52 -8.39
C SER A 250 -13.16 -11.64 -8.19
N PHE A 251 -12.98 -10.43 -7.69
CA PHE A 251 -14.07 -9.48 -7.40
C PHE A 251 -14.18 -8.34 -8.42
N ARG A 252 -13.64 -8.49 -9.64
CA ARG A 252 -13.60 -7.46 -10.69
C ARG A 252 -14.95 -6.84 -11.07
N LYS A 253 -16.08 -7.50 -10.73
CA LYS A 253 -17.45 -6.99 -10.93
C LYS A 253 -17.92 -6.09 -9.77
N GLN A 254 -17.27 -6.15 -8.63
CA GLN A 254 -17.70 -5.50 -7.37
C GLN A 254 -16.72 -4.44 -6.88
N MET A 255 -15.44 -4.56 -7.24
CA MET A 255 -14.39 -3.66 -6.78
C MET A 255 -13.32 -3.40 -7.84
N THR A 256 -12.66 -2.28 -7.69
CA THR A 256 -11.50 -1.85 -8.50
C THR A 256 -10.30 -1.59 -7.59
N ALA A 257 -9.15 -1.26 -8.18
CA ALA A 257 -7.96 -0.87 -7.42
C ALA A 257 -8.22 0.35 -6.51
N ASP A 258 -9.13 1.24 -6.88
CA ASP A 258 -9.49 2.43 -6.09
C ASP A 258 -10.22 2.09 -4.78
N ASN A 259 -10.71 0.86 -4.63
CA ASN A 259 -11.33 0.35 -3.41
C ASN A 259 -10.34 -0.40 -2.49
N CYS A 260 -9.04 -0.30 -2.77
CA CYS A 260 -7.98 -0.92 -2.01
C CYS A 260 -6.98 0.13 -1.52
N LEU A 261 -6.58 0.03 -0.26
CA LEU A 261 -5.52 0.84 0.34
C LEU A 261 -4.34 -0.07 0.72
N ILE A 262 -3.15 0.33 0.33
CA ILE A 262 -1.90 -0.29 0.78
C ILE A 262 -1.19 0.69 1.70
N LEU A 263 -0.82 0.24 2.89
CA LEU A 263 0.01 0.98 3.81
C LEU A 263 1.42 0.38 3.80
N SER A 264 2.32 1.11 3.18
CA SER A 264 3.72 0.72 2.96
C SER A 264 4.64 1.26 4.05
N PRO A 265 5.71 0.54 4.41
CA PRO A 265 6.63 0.99 5.43
C PRO A 265 7.43 2.23 5.03
N ASN A 266 7.72 2.43 3.74
CA ASN A 266 8.48 3.56 3.22
C ASN A 266 8.25 3.79 1.71
N HIS A 267 8.77 4.93 1.19
CA HIS A 267 8.64 5.32 -0.21
C HIS A 267 9.25 4.33 -1.21
N ARG A 268 10.40 3.72 -0.90
CA ARG A 268 11.02 2.72 -1.80
C ARG A 268 10.13 1.52 -2.02
N PHE A 269 9.37 1.17 -1.01
CA PHE A 269 8.41 0.09 -1.09
C PHE A 269 7.20 0.47 -1.95
N ILE A 270 6.77 1.74 -1.91
CA ILE A 270 5.74 2.28 -2.81
C ILE A 270 6.18 2.13 -4.26
N ASP A 271 7.42 2.53 -4.60
CA ASP A 271 7.97 2.40 -5.95
C ASP A 271 8.07 0.94 -6.41
N TYR A 272 8.45 0.04 -5.50
CA TYR A 272 8.48 -1.39 -5.77
C TYR A 272 7.10 -1.94 -6.16
N ILE A 273 6.06 -1.64 -5.37
CA ILE A 273 4.67 -2.05 -5.64
C ILE A 273 4.17 -1.50 -6.96
N ALA A 274 4.47 -0.24 -7.26
CA ALA A 274 4.06 0.43 -8.50
C ALA A 274 4.57 -0.29 -9.76
N ASN A 275 5.69 -1.01 -9.65
CA ASN A 275 6.26 -1.80 -10.75
C ASN A 275 5.75 -3.25 -10.78
N VAL A 276 5.48 -3.85 -9.62
CA VAL A 276 5.12 -5.29 -9.51
C VAL A 276 3.66 -5.55 -9.90
N LEU A 277 2.71 -4.78 -9.37
CA LEU A 277 1.28 -5.02 -9.63
C LEU A 277 0.90 -4.95 -11.12
N PRO A 278 1.40 -4.00 -11.92
CA PRO A 278 1.18 -4.02 -13.36
C PRO A 278 1.72 -5.28 -14.04
N SER A 279 2.85 -5.84 -13.54
CA SER A 279 3.37 -7.10 -14.07
C SER A 279 2.47 -8.29 -13.76
N LEU A 280 1.63 -8.21 -12.73
CA LEU A 280 0.61 -9.20 -12.38
C LEU A 280 -0.74 -8.94 -13.08
N GLY A 281 -0.83 -7.91 -13.91
CA GLY A 281 -2.00 -7.61 -14.74
C GLY A 281 -3.01 -6.67 -14.13
N GLU A 282 -2.70 -6.05 -12.99
CA GLU A 282 -3.63 -5.20 -12.25
C GLU A 282 -3.13 -3.75 -12.15
N ARG A 283 -4.08 -2.81 -11.94
CA ARG A 283 -3.72 -1.43 -11.59
C ARG A 283 -3.24 -1.36 -10.16
N THR A 284 -2.29 -0.47 -9.91
CA THR A 284 -1.81 -0.22 -8.54
C THR A 284 -2.88 0.49 -7.72
N PRO A 285 -3.27 -0.06 -6.56
CA PRO A 285 -4.13 0.60 -5.59
C PRO A 285 -3.53 1.88 -5.02
N LEU A 286 -4.32 2.63 -4.25
CA LEU A 286 -3.82 3.73 -3.44
C LEU A 286 -2.77 3.19 -2.46
N ASN A 287 -1.55 3.70 -2.57
CA ASN A 287 -0.41 3.24 -1.78
C ASN A 287 0.24 4.42 -1.06
N LEU A 288 0.27 4.37 0.26
CA LEU A 288 0.70 5.47 1.13
C LEU A 288 1.58 4.95 2.27
N THR A 289 2.45 5.81 2.78
CA THR A 289 3.04 5.60 4.11
C THR A 289 2.07 6.08 5.19
N ILE A 290 2.28 5.66 6.44
CA ILE A 290 1.43 6.11 7.57
C ILE A 290 1.50 7.64 7.75
N THR A 291 2.64 8.26 7.50
CA THR A 291 2.82 9.71 7.55
C THR A 291 1.99 10.42 6.48
N GLN A 292 2.06 9.95 5.23
CA GLN A 292 1.24 10.48 4.14
C GLN A 292 -0.25 10.29 4.39
N PHE A 293 -0.64 9.15 4.93
CA PHE A 293 -2.03 8.87 5.27
C PHE A 293 -2.55 9.85 6.32
N LEU A 294 -1.83 10.05 7.42
CA LEU A 294 -2.21 10.98 8.50
C LEU A 294 -2.23 12.44 8.04
N GLN A 295 -1.30 12.84 7.17
CA GLN A 295 -1.23 14.23 6.68
C GLN A 295 -2.50 14.66 5.93
N GLN A 296 -3.26 13.73 5.35
CA GLN A 296 -4.53 14.04 4.68
C GLN A 296 -5.60 14.63 5.62
N PHE A 297 -5.52 14.33 6.91
CA PHE A 297 -6.50 14.72 7.92
C PHE A 297 -6.04 15.91 8.79
N LEU A 298 -4.80 16.37 8.62
CA LEU A 298 -4.21 17.41 9.45
C LEU A 298 -3.90 18.67 8.65
N THR A 299 -4.23 19.82 9.22
CA THR A 299 -3.86 21.13 8.62
C THR A 299 -2.41 21.52 8.94
N PRO A 300 -1.90 21.34 10.18
CA PRO A 300 -0.50 21.57 10.49
C PRO A 300 0.40 20.52 9.81
N PRO A 301 1.64 20.90 9.45
CA PRO A 301 2.58 19.93 8.90
C PRO A 301 2.96 18.88 9.94
N LEU A 302 3.04 17.65 9.48
CA LEU A 302 3.50 16.50 10.24
C LEU A 302 5.04 16.40 10.14
N GLU A 303 5.68 15.71 11.07
CA GLU A 303 7.08 15.33 10.94
C GLU A 303 7.31 14.57 9.61
N ASP A 304 8.46 14.79 8.99
CA ASP A 304 8.84 14.06 7.79
C ASP A 304 9.18 12.60 8.10
N GLU A 305 9.19 11.77 7.06
CA GLU A 305 9.41 10.33 7.19
C GLU A 305 10.79 10.00 7.80
N THR A 306 11.83 10.77 7.46
CA THR A 306 13.18 10.57 7.98
C THR A 306 13.22 10.83 9.49
N SER A 307 12.68 11.97 9.93
CA SER A 307 12.55 12.34 11.33
C SER A 307 11.74 11.32 12.12
N TYR A 308 10.66 10.81 11.53
CA TYR A 308 9.86 9.72 12.12
C TYR A 308 10.69 8.46 12.34
N PHE A 309 11.41 7.99 11.30
CA PHE A 309 12.27 6.80 11.41
C PHE A 309 13.41 6.98 12.40
N GLU A 310 14.06 8.14 12.44
CA GLU A 310 15.09 8.45 13.43
C GLU A 310 14.54 8.35 14.85
N ARG A 311 13.36 8.93 15.09
CA ARG A 311 12.71 8.94 16.40
C ARG A 311 12.29 7.55 16.88
N ILE A 312 11.66 6.72 16.01
CA ILE A 312 11.26 5.36 16.41
C ILE A 312 12.44 4.39 16.53
N SER A 313 13.59 4.72 15.93
CA SER A 313 14.83 3.93 16.03
C SER A 313 15.59 4.15 17.34
N GLN A 314 15.25 5.17 18.13
CA GLN A 314 15.91 5.45 19.40
C GLN A 314 15.77 4.28 20.39
N ALA A 315 16.79 4.09 21.22
CA ALA A 315 16.82 2.98 22.18
C ALA A 315 15.76 3.12 23.28
N THR A 316 15.47 4.36 23.67
CA THR A 316 14.52 4.70 24.73
C THR A 316 13.34 5.49 24.16
N VAL A 317 12.16 5.20 24.65
CA VAL A 317 10.93 5.95 24.35
C VAL A 317 10.57 6.71 25.62
N ASP A 318 10.36 8.01 25.49
CA ASP A 318 9.86 8.81 26.63
C ASP A 318 8.45 8.35 27.04
N GLU A 319 8.09 8.65 28.28
CA GLU A 319 6.84 8.18 28.87
C GLU A 319 5.61 8.73 28.14
N GLN A 320 5.66 9.97 27.66
CA GLN A 320 4.56 10.60 26.90
C GLN A 320 4.32 9.87 25.58
N THR A 321 5.38 9.61 24.82
CA THR A 321 5.31 8.85 23.57
C THR A 321 4.81 7.42 23.82
N ALA A 322 5.24 6.77 24.91
CA ALA A 322 4.76 5.44 25.27
C ALA A 322 3.24 5.44 25.55
N HIS A 323 2.72 6.48 26.20
CA HIS A 323 1.28 6.65 26.41
C HIS A 323 0.52 6.88 25.09
N LEU A 324 1.00 7.76 24.23
CA LEU A 324 0.38 8.05 22.94
C LEU A 324 0.25 6.82 22.05
N ARG A 325 1.17 5.86 22.12
CA ARG A 325 1.15 4.58 21.39
C ARG A 325 0.21 3.55 21.97
N SER A 326 -0.30 3.77 23.20
CA SER A 326 -1.08 2.77 23.93
C SER A 326 -2.58 2.87 23.65
N THR A 327 -3.25 1.71 23.66
CA THR A 327 -4.72 1.64 23.64
C THR A 327 -5.36 2.18 24.91
N ALA A 328 -4.64 2.14 26.04
CA ALA A 328 -5.13 2.67 27.32
C ALA A 328 -5.38 4.18 27.25
N PHE A 329 -4.46 4.93 26.63
CA PHE A 329 -4.67 6.37 26.41
C PHE A 329 -5.85 6.62 25.47
N LEU A 330 -5.99 5.85 24.38
CA LEU A 330 -7.12 6.00 23.45
C LEU A 330 -8.46 5.68 24.11
N THR A 331 -8.51 4.65 24.94
CA THR A 331 -9.70 4.32 25.74
C THR A 331 -10.04 5.45 26.70
N PHE A 332 -9.04 6.02 27.39
CA PHE A 332 -9.23 7.21 28.22
C PHE A 332 -9.75 8.38 27.38
N LEU A 333 -9.15 8.67 26.24
CA LEU A 333 -9.54 9.75 25.34
C LEU A 333 -11.00 9.60 24.90
N LYS A 334 -11.41 8.40 24.46
CA LYS A 334 -12.78 8.09 24.00
C LYS A 334 -13.82 8.25 25.12
N ASN A 335 -13.47 7.88 26.36
CA ASN A 335 -14.37 7.91 27.50
C ASN A 335 -14.31 9.22 28.30
N THR A 336 -13.39 10.11 27.97
CA THR A 336 -13.23 11.37 28.70
C THR A 336 -14.31 12.35 28.29
N THR A 337 -15.01 12.90 29.29
CA THR A 337 -15.88 14.06 29.11
C THR A 337 -15.02 15.28 28.77
N CYS A 338 -14.82 15.52 27.48
CA CYS A 338 -14.21 16.75 27.01
C CYS A 338 -15.29 17.83 26.92
N GLN A 339 -14.98 19.04 27.41
CA GLN A 339 -15.86 20.20 27.25
C GLN A 339 -15.28 21.08 26.14
N PRO A 340 -15.72 20.92 24.88
CA PRO A 340 -15.11 21.60 23.74
C PRO A 340 -15.30 23.12 23.78
N ASP A 341 -16.32 23.61 24.51
CA ASP A 341 -16.61 25.04 24.66
C ASP A 341 -15.52 25.83 25.39
N ASN A 342 -14.60 25.17 26.09
CA ASN A 342 -13.39 25.79 26.66
C ASN A 342 -12.29 26.06 25.63
N PHE A 343 -12.43 25.50 24.42
CA PHE A 343 -11.42 25.57 23.36
C PHE A 343 -11.95 26.29 22.09
N PHE A 344 -13.04 27.03 22.21
CA PHE A 344 -13.57 27.82 21.10
C PHE A 344 -12.71 29.07 20.87
N LYS A 345 -12.47 29.37 19.60
CA LYS A 345 -11.74 30.53 19.13
C LYS A 345 -12.66 31.44 18.33
N ALA A 346 -12.43 32.75 18.41
CA ALA A 346 -13.15 33.70 17.57
C ALA A 346 -12.79 33.50 16.09
N ILE A 347 -13.77 33.77 15.21
CA ILE A 347 -13.58 33.74 13.76
C ILE A 347 -13.22 35.14 13.26
N HIS A 348 -12.12 35.22 12.52
CA HIS A 348 -11.55 36.47 12.07
C HIS A 348 -11.59 36.61 10.54
N TYR A 349 -11.79 37.85 10.12
CA TYR A 349 -11.50 38.27 8.74
C TYR A 349 -10.44 39.38 8.78
N LYS A 350 -9.25 39.09 8.22
CA LYS A 350 -8.06 39.91 8.41
C LYS A 350 -7.77 40.12 9.90
N LYS A 351 -7.77 41.36 10.40
CA LYS A 351 -7.54 41.68 11.83
C LYS A 351 -8.83 41.89 12.65
N GLN A 352 -10.01 41.80 12.00
CA GLN A 352 -11.30 42.05 12.64
C GLN A 352 -11.94 40.73 13.11
N VAL A 353 -12.42 40.69 14.36
CA VAL A 353 -13.28 39.61 14.88
C VAL A 353 -14.66 39.78 14.26
N LEU A 354 -15.13 38.77 13.53
CA LEU A 354 -16.48 38.76 12.95
C LEU A 354 -17.46 37.97 13.80
N ILE A 355 -17.01 36.87 14.40
CA ILE A 355 -17.80 36.05 15.31
C ILE A 355 -16.94 35.80 16.56
N SER A 356 -17.42 36.29 17.71
CA SER A 356 -16.66 36.16 18.96
C SER A 356 -16.80 34.73 19.54
N HIS A 357 -15.85 34.33 20.38
CA HIS A 357 -15.90 33.02 21.03
C HIS A 357 -17.09 32.89 22.00
N GLU A 358 -17.53 33.99 22.65
CA GLU A 358 -18.69 34.00 23.50
C GLU A 358 -19.96 33.69 22.71
N LYS A 359 -20.09 34.25 21.50
CA LYS A 359 -21.23 33.97 20.62
C LYS A 359 -21.25 32.51 20.19
N ILE A 360 -20.10 31.93 19.84
CA ILE A 360 -19.97 30.52 19.49
C ILE A 360 -20.36 29.65 20.70
N LYS A 361 -19.88 30.01 21.87
CA LYS A 361 -20.21 29.32 23.14
C LYS A 361 -21.71 29.35 23.45
N ALA A 362 -22.32 30.51 23.27
CA ALA A 362 -23.78 30.65 23.46
C ALA A 362 -24.57 29.76 22.49
N LEU A 363 -24.18 29.71 21.22
CA LEU A 363 -24.81 28.82 20.25
C LEU A 363 -24.61 27.36 20.58
N TYR A 364 -23.42 26.96 21.05
CA TYR A 364 -23.19 25.58 21.52
C TYR A 364 -24.02 25.22 22.72
N GLN A 365 -24.17 26.14 23.70
CA GLN A 365 -24.98 25.93 24.88
C GLN A 365 -26.48 25.87 24.56
N SER A 366 -26.94 26.48 23.46
CA SER A 366 -28.32 26.37 23.00
C SER A 366 -28.67 25.01 22.39
N THR A 367 -27.65 24.16 22.07
CA THR A 367 -27.89 22.82 21.58
C THR A 367 -28.33 21.86 22.70
N PRO A 368 -29.06 20.76 22.38
CA PRO A 368 -29.53 19.82 23.41
C PRO A 368 -28.39 19.24 24.23
N ALA A 369 -28.39 19.42 25.55
CA ALA A 369 -27.32 18.96 26.43
C ALA A 369 -27.15 17.43 26.48
N GLN A 370 -28.20 16.68 26.13
CA GLN A 370 -28.25 15.22 26.13
C GLN A 370 -27.68 14.61 24.84
N ALA A 371 -27.48 15.42 23.77
CA ALA A 371 -26.91 14.96 22.52
C ALA A 371 -25.40 14.69 22.68
N THR A 372 -24.86 13.87 21.78
CA THR A 372 -23.41 13.62 21.76
C THR A 372 -22.63 14.90 21.49
N ILE A 373 -21.37 14.96 21.93
CA ILE A 373 -20.51 16.12 21.66
C ILE A 373 -20.44 16.39 20.16
N GLN A 374 -20.29 15.35 19.35
CA GLN A 374 -20.24 15.45 17.89
C GLN A 374 -21.53 16.07 17.32
N ASP A 375 -22.70 15.59 17.73
CA ASP A 375 -23.98 16.14 17.26
C ASP A 375 -24.15 17.61 17.67
N ARG A 376 -23.74 17.98 18.89
CA ARG A 376 -23.75 19.36 19.35
C ARG A 376 -22.83 20.27 18.56
N ILE A 377 -21.61 19.81 18.22
CA ILE A 377 -20.67 20.52 17.36
C ILE A 377 -21.24 20.72 15.97
N GLN A 378 -21.82 19.67 15.37
CA GLN A 378 -22.45 19.76 14.05
C GLN A 378 -23.67 20.67 14.05
N ALA A 379 -24.50 20.64 15.11
CA ALA A 379 -25.58 21.58 15.28
C ALA A 379 -25.10 23.04 15.41
N THR A 380 -24.05 23.27 16.21
CA THR A 380 -23.41 24.59 16.32
C THR A 380 -22.87 25.09 14.99
N LYS A 381 -22.20 24.23 14.21
CA LYS A 381 -21.73 24.55 12.84
C LYS A 381 -22.90 25.02 11.96
N LYS A 382 -24.03 24.31 11.97
CA LYS A 382 -25.23 24.70 11.21
C LYS A 382 -25.80 26.03 11.68
N LEU A 383 -25.88 26.25 12.99
CA LEU A 383 -26.33 27.52 13.56
C LEU A 383 -25.42 28.69 13.19
N LEU A 384 -24.08 28.47 13.22
CA LEU A 384 -23.10 29.46 12.82
C LEU A 384 -23.23 29.81 11.33
N LEU A 385 -23.41 28.81 10.45
CA LEU A 385 -23.63 29.06 9.02
C LEU A 385 -24.92 29.83 8.76
N SER A 386 -26.02 29.47 9.42
CA SER A 386 -27.31 30.16 9.29
C SER A 386 -27.23 31.59 9.82
N ASP A 387 -26.55 31.81 10.92
CA ASP A 387 -26.37 33.16 11.50
C ASP A 387 -25.45 33.99 10.62
N TRP A 388 -24.41 33.38 10.02
CA TRP A 388 -23.52 34.02 9.07
C TRP A 388 -24.25 34.44 7.79
N GLU A 389 -25.10 33.60 7.22
CA GLU A 389 -25.91 33.93 6.05
C GLU A 389 -26.89 35.07 6.35
N ARG A 390 -27.52 35.10 7.53
CA ARG A 390 -28.33 36.23 7.96
C ARG A 390 -27.55 37.53 8.09
N HIS A 391 -26.29 37.44 8.56
CA HIS A 391 -25.42 38.59 8.66
C HIS A 391 -25.06 39.13 7.26
N LEU A 392 -24.74 38.25 6.30
CA LEU A 392 -24.46 38.63 4.91
C LEU A 392 -25.69 39.25 4.24
N LEU A 393 -26.89 38.72 4.47
CA LEU A 393 -28.15 39.26 3.97
C LEU A 393 -28.39 40.66 4.53
N HIS A 394 -28.18 40.86 5.83
CA HIS A 394 -28.34 42.18 6.45
C HIS A 394 -27.32 43.20 5.85
N GLN A 395 -26.08 42.82 5.63
CA GLN A 395 -25.09 43.67 4.95
C GLN A 395 -25.46 43.95 3.50
N ALA A 396 -25.99 42.97 2.76
CA ALA A 396 -26.41 43.13 1.36
C ALA A 396 -27.53 44.16 1.19
N LYS A 397 -28.39 44.34 2.21
CA LYS A 397 -29.44 45.35 2.23
C LYS A 397 -28.93 46.77 2.52
N SER A 398 -27.67 46.93 2.93
CA SER A 398 -27.14 48.25 3.25
C SER A 398 -26.84 49.05 1.97
N ALA A 399 -27.23 50.35 1.94
CA ALA A 399 -26.99 51.26 0.83
C ALA A 399 -25.50 51.26 0.40
N ARG A 400 -24.58 51.24 1.37
CA ARG A 400 -23.14 51.19 1.12
C ARG A 400 -22.69 50.03 0.24
N ILE A 401 -23.25 48.82 0.45
CA ILE A 401 -22.87 47.63 -0.34
C ILE A 401 -23.56 47.65 -1.69
N GLN A 402 -24.79 48.15 -1.77
CA GLN A 402 -25.51 48.34 -3.03
C GLN A 402 -24.80 49.39 -3.91
N ASP A 403 -24.34 50.51 -3.34
CA ASP A 403 -23.52 51.52 -4.07
C ASP A 403 -22.21 50.92 -4.58
N GLN A 404 -21.53 50.08 -3.76
CA GLN A 404 -20.33 49.35 -4.19
C GLN A 404 -20.61 48.38 -5.32
N LEU A 405 -21.77 47.70 -5.30
CA LEU A 405 -22.21 46.80 -6.35
C LEU A 405 -22.41 47.52 -7.69
N LEU A 406 -23.14 48.63 -7.64
CA LEU A 406 -23.44 49.45 -8.82
C LEU A 406 -22.20 50.17 -9.40
N ALA A 407 -21.18 50.37 -8.58
CA ALA A 407 -19.89 50.95 -9.01
C ALA A 407 -18.95 49.93 -9.67
N LEU A 408 -19.33 48.65 -9.79
CA LEU A 408 -18.50 47.60 -10.45
C LEU A 408 -18.50 47.82 -11.96
N SER A 409 -17.33 47.74 -12.57
CA SER A 409 -17.21 47.74 -14.04
C SER A 409 -17.83 46.48 -14.65
N GLU A 410 -18.23 46.53 -15.93
CA GLU A 410 -18.77 45.37 -16.66
C GLU A 410 -17.86 44.16 -16.56
N ALA A 411 -16.53 44.31 -16.70
CA ALA A 411 -15.56 43.24 -16.54
C ALA A 411 -15.57 42.65 -15.12
N GLN A 412 -15.80 43.47 -14.08
CA GLN A 412 -15.92 43.00 -12.70
C GLN A 412 -17.25 42.28 -12.47
N GLN A 413 -18.34 42.78 -13.05
CA GLN A 413 -19.65 42.10 -12.98
C GLN A 413 -19.60 40.72 -13.61
N MET A 414 -19.03 40.62 -14.84
CA MET A 414 -18.79 39.32 -15.50
C MET A 414 -17.90 38.37 -14.67
N HIS A 415 -16.86 38.91 -14.04
CA HIS A 415 -15.98 38.12 -13.19
C HIS A 415 -16.69 37.59 -11.92
N TYR A 416 -17.50 38.43 -11.28
CA TYR A 416 -18.16 38.05 -10.02
C TYR A 416 -19.47 37.27 -10.23
N PHE A 417 -20.22 37.57 -11.28
CA PHE A 417 -21.57 37.03 -11.46
C PHE A 417 -21.70 36.12 -12.69
N GLY A 418 -20.80 36.25 -13.69
CA GLY A 418 -20.91 35.57 -14.98
C GLY A 418 -21.87 36.28 -15.96
N GLU A 419 -22.51 37.38 -15.53
CA GLU A 419 -23.47 38.17 -16.30
C GLU A 419 -23.40 39.63 -15.88
N LEU A 420 -24.01 40.51 -16.69
CA LEU A 420 -24.16 41.93 -16.35
C LEU A 420 -25.44 42.16 -15.55
N ILE A 421 -25.39 43.12 -14.65
CA ILE A 421 -26.58 43.52 -13.87
C ILE A 421 -27.47 44.35 -14.80
N THR A 422 -28.56 43.75 -15.26
CA THR A 422 -29.53 44.40 -16.16
C THR A 422 -30.83 44.78 -15.43
N ASP A 423 -31.08 44.20 -14.25
CA ASP A 423 -32.24 44.50 -13.39
C ASP A 423 -31.74 45.10 -12.09
N ASP A 424 -32.14 46.35 -11.84
CA ASP A 424 -31.81 47.12 -10.63
C ASP A 424 -32.90 47.03 -9.53
N SER A 425 -33.83 46.06 -9.64
CA SER A 425 -34.79 45.82 -8.62
C SER A 425 -34.14 45.50 -7.27
N GLU A 426 -34.70 45.96 -6.19
CA GLU A 426 -34.14 45.77 -4.84
C GLU A 426 -33.84 44.31 -4.53
N GLN A 427 -34.65 43.40 -5.03
CA GLN A 427 -34.46 41.96 -4.82
C GLN A 427 -33.22 41.41 -5.56
N GLN A 428 -33.03 41.85 -6.83
CA GLN A 428 -31.87 41.44 -7.63
C GLN A 428 -30.57 42.06 -7.10
N LEU A 429 -30.60 43.34 -6.73
CA LEU A 429 -29.46 44.00 -6.10
C LEU A 429 -29.03 43.33 -4.81
N ILE A 430 -29.97 42.91 -3.95
CA ILE A 430 -29.66 42.13 -2.75
C ILE A 430 -29.04 40.81 -3.10
N HIS A 431 -29.53 40.08 -4.11
CA HIS A 431 -28.97 38.82 -4.56
C HIS A 431 -27.52 38.94 -5.05
N TYR A 432 -27.23 39.90 -5.92
CA TYR A 432 -25.87 40.15 -6.38
C TYR A 432 -24.95 40.64 -5.26
N ALA A 433 -25.44 41.47 -4.36
CA ALA A 433 -24.71 41.89 -3.17
C ALA A 433 -24.35 40.74 -2.25
N GLN A 434 -25.27 39.80 -2.03
CA GLN A 434 -24.98 38.58 -1.26
C GLN A 434 -23.90 37.72 -1.94
N THR A 435 -23.97 37.54 -3.26
CA THR A 435 -22.97 36.81 -4.05
C THR A 435 -21.59 37.43 -3.93
N LEU A 436 -21.51 38.76 -4.04
CA LEU A 436 -20.28 39.52 -3.85
C LEU A 436 -19.70 39.32 -2.43
N LEU A 437 -20.56 39.44 -1.40
CA LEU A 437 -20.18 39.27 -0.01
C LEU A 437 -19.73 37.83 0.30
N ARG A 438 -20.40 36.80 -0.23
CA ARG A 438 -19.98 35.40 -0.11
C ARG A 438 -18.58 35.18 -0.68
N LYS A 439 -18.29 35.71 -1.89
CA LYS A 439 -16.95 35.65 -2.48
C LYS A 439 -15.92 36.39 -1.62
N LYS A 440 -16.24 37.62 -1.18
CA LYS A 440 -15.38 38.41 -0.30
C LYS A 440 -15.02 37.67 1.00
N TYR A 441 -16.00 37.04 1.64
CA TYR A 441 -15.87 36.40 2.94
C TYR A 441 -15.75 34.88 2.86
N GLN A 442 -15.40 34.31 1.71
CA GLN A 442 -15.24 32.87 1.50
C GLN A 442 -14.33 32.21 2.57
N ARG A 443 -13.30 32.95 3.02
CA ARG A 443 -12.40 32.48 4.08
C ARG A 443 -13.10 32.30 5.45
N VAL A 444 -14.09 33.14 5.73
CA VAL A 444 -14.88 33.05 6.98
C VAL A 444 -15.78 31.83 6.94
N GLN A 445 -16.47 31.62 5.84
CA GLN A 445 -17.30 30.43 5.63
C GLN A 445 -16.46 29.15 5.76
N LYS A 446 -15.29 29.10 5.11
CA LYS A 446 -14.35 27.96 5.26
C LYS A 446 -13.88 27.76 6.69
N GLN A 447 -13.66 28.81 7.48
CA GLN A 447 -13.32 28.67 8.91
C GLN A 447 -14.46 28.03 9.71
N ILE A 448 -15.73 28.34 9.40
CA ILE A 448 -16.89 27.70 10.04
C ILE A 448 -17.00 26.23 9.61
N GLU A 449 -16.97 25.98 8.29
CA GLU A 449 -17.12 24.65 7.71
C GLU A 449 -16.03 23.68 8.16
N GLN A 450 -14.79 24.12 8.25
CA GLN A 450 -13.62 23.35 8.64
C GLN A 450 -13.37 23.33 10.14
N LEU A 451 -14.34 23.73 10.96
CA LEU A 451 -14.25 23.75 12.43
C LEU A 451 -13.03 24.51 12.99
N ARG A 452 -12.47 25.50 12.24
CA ARG A 452 -11.30 26.27 12.68
C ARG A 452 -11.57 27.18 13.90
N TRP A 453 -12.82 27.26 14.32
CA TRP A 453 -13.26 27.91 15.57
C TRP A 453 -13.08 27.03 16.80
N ILE A 454 -12.54 25.80 16.64
CA ILE A 454 -12.17 24.91 17.75
C ILE A 454 -10.64 24.77 17.77
N ASP A 455 -10.02 24.98 18.93
CA ASP A 455 -8.62 24.69 19.15
C ASP A 455 -8.40 23.22 19.44
N THR A 456 -8.36 22.40 18.39
CA THR A 456 -8.19 20.94 18.51
C THR A 456 -6.88 20.54 19.16
N LEU A 457 -5.80 21.30 18.92
CA LEU A 457 -4.49 21.06 19.55
C LEU A 457 -4.53 21.30 21.05
N ALA A 458 -5.06 22.44 21.50
CA ALA A 458 -5.20 22.73 22.92
C ALA A 458 -6.13 21.75 23.62
N MET A 459 -7.21 21.33 22.93
CA MET A 459 -8.15 20.31 23.42
C MET A 459 -7.46 18.97 23.63
N PHE A 460 -6.69 18.51 22.65
CA PHE A 460 -5.92 17.28 22.73
C PHE A 460 -4.84 17.35 23.83
N GLN A 461 -4.09 18.44 23.90
CA GLN A 461 -3.08 18.68 24.92
C GLN A 461 -3.69 18.63 26.33
N SER A 462 -4.85 19.23 26.52
CA SER A 462 -5.56 19.17 27.81
C SER A 462 -5.94 17.74 28.21
N CYS A 463 -6.42 16.92 27.24
CA CYS A 463 -6.72 15.51 27.49
C CYS A 463 -5.45 14.72 27.83
N LEU A 464 -4.36 14.95 27.12
CA LEU A 464 -3.07 14.30 27.36
C LEU A 464 -2.51 14.66 28.75
N GLN A 465 -2.55 15.95 29.13
CA GLN A 465 -2.12 16.41 30.47
C GLN A 465 -2.95 15.79 31.60
N ARG A 466 -4.25 15.63 31.40
CA ARG A 466 -5.14 14.97 32.39
C ARG A 466 -4.79 13.49 32.55
N TYR A 467 -4.39 12.81 31.48
CA TYR A 467 -3.98 11.41 31.52
C TYR A 467 -2.61 11.23 32.16
N THR A 468 -1.61 11.97 31.68
CA THR A 468 -0.21 11.83 32.12
C THR A 468 0.06 12.54 33.44
N LYS A 469 -0.81 13.46 33.88
CA LYS A 469 -0.62 14.36 35.02
C LYS A 469 0.63 15.26 34.89
N THR A 470 1.17 15.41 33.71
CA THR A 470 2.33 16.22 33.38
C THR A 470 1.96 17.38 32.46
N LYS A 471 2.68 18.52 32.56
CA LYS A 471 2.47 19.70 31.70
C LYS A 471 3.41 19.71 30.50
N ALA A 472 3.76 18.55 29.96
CA ALA A 472 4.61 18.51 28.77
C ALA A 472 3.87 19.14 27.56
N PRO A 473 4.46 20.10 26.86
CA PRO A 473 3.87 20.68 25.66
C PRO A 473 3.87 19.64 24.53
N LEU A 474 2.97 19.83 23.58
CA LEU A 474 3.06 19.12 22.30
C LEU A 474 4.29 19.60 21.52
N SER A 475 4.78 18.76 20.63
CA SER A 475 5.88 19.09 19.72
C SER A 475 5.54 20.34 18.88
N THR A 476 6.54 21.15 18.57
CA THR A 476 6.35 22.32 17.68
C THR A 476 5.90 21.90 16.27
N THR A 477 6.41 20.77 15.80
CA THR A 477 5.93 20.04 14.61
C THR A 477 5.21 18.79 15.14
N ILE A 478 3.97 18.56 14.70
CA ILE A 478 3.20 17.41 15.18
C ILE A 478 3.92 16.13 14.76
N ASN A 479 4.17 15.24 15.71
CA ASN A 479 4.72 13.94 15.41
C ASN A 479 3.62 12.91 15.09
N VAL A 480 4.00 11.77 14.49
CA VAL A 480 3.05 10.72 14.07
C VAL A 480 2.20 10.19 15.22
N ASP A 481 2.79 10.04 16.42
CA ASP A 481 2.08 9.50 17.59
C ASP A 481 1.02 10.50 18.11
N GLU A 482 1.33 11.81 18.11
CA GLU A 482 0.39 12.89 18.40
C GLU A 482 -0.72 12.98 17.36
N ALA A 483 -0.34 12.83 16.08
CA ALA A 483 -1.26 12.87 14.93
C ALA A 483 -2.36 11.81 15.03
N VAL A 484 -2.02 10.59 15.42
CA VAL A 484 -2.98 9.50 15.62
C VAL A 484 -4.06 9.90 16.64
N GLY A 485 -3.64 10.44 17.79
CA GLY A 485 -4.58 10.89 18.82
C GLY A 485 -5.44 12.07 18.37
N LEU A 486 -4.87 13.04 17.64
CA LEU A 486 -5.59 14.19 17.09
C LEU A 486 -6.65 13.78 16.06
N VAL A 487 -6.30 12.87 15.14
CA VAL A 487 -7.23 12.36 14.13
C VAL A 487 -8.38 11.60 14.79
N LEU A 488 -8.08 10.71 15.74
CA LEU A 488 -9.12 9.98 16.49
C LEU A 488 -10.01 10.92 17.32
N MET A 489 -9.43 11.91 17.99
CA MET A 489 -10.22 12.89 18.74
C MET A 489 -11.15 13.67 17.79
N THR A 490 -10.68 14.09 16.64
CA THR A 490 -11.49 14.74 15.62
C THR A 490 -12.62 13.82 15.16
N HIS A 491 -12.30 12.58 14.85
CA HIS A 491 -13.25 11.58 14.38
C HIS A 491 -14.36 11.28 15.42
N TRP A 492 -14.00 11.17 16.69
CA TRP A 492 -14.97 10.81 17.76
C TRP A 492 -15.80 11.98 18.26
N PHE A 493 -15.25 13.18 18.31
CA PHE A 493 -15.87 14.29 19.03
C PHE A 493 -16.27 15.49 18.16
N LEU A 494 -15.59 15.72 17.04
CA LEU A 494 -15.80 16.94 16.27
C LEU A 494 -16.57 16.69 14.97
N GLU A 495 -16.01 15.88 14.12
CA GLU A 495 -16.57 15.56 12.80
C GLU A 495 -16.14 14.16 12.38
N LYS A 496 -17.11 13.31 12.04
CA LYS A 496 -16.81 12.00 11.52
C LYS A 496 -15.99 12.13 10.25
N ILE A 497 -14.77 11.62 10.28
CA ILE A 497 -13.89 11.63 9.12
C ILE A 497 -14.44 10.63 8.10
N GLU A 498 -14.82 11.15 6.95
CA GLU A 498 -15.22 10.34 5.81
C GLU A 498 -13.98 9.91 5.04
N THR A 499 -13.79 8.61 4.94
CA THR A 499 -12.75 8.00 4.11
C THR A 499 -13.38 7.40 2.86
N PRO A 500 -12.64 7.28 1.74
CA PRO A 500 -13.11 6.53 0.59
C PRO A 500 -13.56 5.12 1.00
N HIS A 501 -14.58 4.61 0.33
CA HIS A 501 -15.06 3.25 0.64
C HIS A 501 -14.02 2.22 0.21
N MET A 502 -13.25 1.73 1.19
CA MET A 502 -12.26 0.67 0.99
C MET A 502 -12.89 -0.69 1.25
N HIS A 503 -12.70 -1.61 0.33
CA HIS A 503 -13.05 -3.02 0.53
C HIS A 503 -11.93 -3.76 1.25
N TYR A 504 -10.67 -3.40 0.94
CA TYR A 504 -9.48 -4.03 1.52
C TYR A 504 -8.45 -3.00 1.94
N VAL A 505 -7.84 -3.25 3.10
CA VAL A 505 -6.66 -2.53 3.59
C VAL A 505 -5.54 -3.55 3.77
N PHE A 506 -4.41 -3.30 3.11
CA PHE A 506 -3.22 -4.12 3.17
C PHE A 506 -2.15 -3.37 3.95
N ILE A 507 -1.52 -4.05 4.92
CA ILE A 507 -0.46 -3.48 5.75
C ILE A 507 0.76 -4.38 5.67
N ASP A 508 1.87 -3.86 5.17
CA ASP A 508 3.16 -4.57 5.25
C ASP A 508 3.95 -4.11 6.47
N GLU A 509 4.84 -4.97 6.95
CA GLU A 509 5.65 -4.76 8.16
C GLU A 509 4.79 -4.36 9.39
N VAL A 510 3.65 -5.05 9.58
CA VAL A 510 2.66 -4.69 10.62
C VAL A 510 3.24 -4.64 12.03
N GLN A 511 4.33 -5.37 12.32
CA GLN A 511 5.03 -5.33 13.60
C GLN A 511 5.61 -3.95 13.94
N ASP A 512 5.74 -3.05 12.95
CA ASP A 512 6.23 -1.68 13.17
C ASP A 512 5.11 -0.70 13.52
N TYR A 513 3.86 -1.11 13.37
CA TYR A 513 2.70 -0.29 13.72
C TYR A 513 2.43 -0.33 15.22
N THR A 514 2.12 0.84 15.79
CA THR A 514 1.73 0.92 17.20
C THR A 514 0.28 0.47 17.39
N PRO A 515 -0.10 -0.03 18.58
CA PRO A 515 -1.50 -0.35 18.87
C PRO A 515 -2.46 0.81 18.59
N ALA A 516 -2.04 2.05 18.85
CA ALA A 516 -2.85 3.24 18.57
C ALA A 516 -3.10 3.45 17.06
N GLN A 517 -2.09 3.21 16.21
CA GLN A 517 -2.24 3.29 14.76
C GLN A 517 -3.21 2.22 14.23
N LEU A 518 -3.16 1.01 14.76
CA LEU A 518 -4.08 -0.06 14.38
C LEU A 518 -5.54 0.25 14.79
N VAL A 519 -5.73 0.82 15.98
CA VAL A 519 -7.05 1.30 16.41
C VAL A 519 -7.56 2.38 15.46
N LEU A 520 -6.71 3.35 15.08
CA LEU A 520 -7.09 4.39 14.11
C LEU A 520 -7.57 3.78 12.79
N LEU A 521 -6.81 2.85 12.23
CA LEU A 521 -7.17 2.22 10.96
C LEU A 521 -8.48 1.43 11.06
N ASN A 522 -8.68 0.72 12.17
CA ASN A 522 -9.92 -0.02 12.41
C ASN A 522 -11.15 0.90 12.58
N GLU A 523 -10.99 2.06 13.24
CA GLU A 523 -12.06 3.08 13.40
C GLU A 523 -12.38 3.77 12.05
N LEU A 524 -11.37 4.10 11.25
CA LEU A 524 -11.57 4.79 9.96
C LEU A 524 -12.09 3.87 8.86
N PHE A 525 -11.78 2.57 8.92
CA PHE A 525 -12.21 1.57 7.92
C PHE A 525 -13.04 0.43 8.55
N PRO A 526 -14.17 0.73 9.18
CA PRO A 526 -14.93 -0.27 9.95
C PRO A 526 -15.52 -1.41 9.11
N LYS A 527 -15.65 -1.23 7.80
CA LYS A 527 -16.20 -2.23 6.87
C LYS A 527 -15.15 -2.89 5.98
N ALA A 528 -13.91 -2.41 6.00
CA ALA A 528 -12.85 -2.97 5.18
C ALA A 528 -12.34 -4.30 5.78
N ARG A 529 -11.93 -5.21 4.91
CA ARG A 529 -11.16 -6.40 5.28
C ARG A 529 -9.69 -6.05 5.36
N PHE A 530 -8.97 -6.61 6.32
CA PHE A 530 -7.55 -6.34 6.49
C PHE A 530 -6.70 -7.56 6.14
N THR A 531 -5.63 -7.32 5.42
CA THR A 531 -4.53 -8.28 5.25
C THR A 531 -3.26 -7.64 5.78
N MET A 532 -2.72 -8.18 6.84
CA MET A 532 -1.57 -7.63 7.55
C MET A 532 -0.46 -8.66 7.55
N VAL A 533 0.72 -8.28 7.06
CA VAL A 533 1.88 -9.18 7.07
C VAL A 533 3.03 -8.56 7.83
N GLY A 534 3.84 -9.41 8.46
CA GLY A 534 5.00 -8.97 9.21
C GLY A 534 5.87 -10.12 9.68
N ASP A 535 6.92 -9.77 10.41
CA ASP A 535 7.84 -10.69 11.08
C ASP A 535 8.10 -10.20 12.50
N GLU A 536 7.59 -10.88 13.49
CA GLU A 536 7.72 -10.48 14.89
C GLU A 536 9.17 -10.39 15.34
N ASN A 537 10.06 -11.21 14.76
CA ASN A 537 11.49 -11.18 15.04
C ASN A 537 12.20 -9.96 14.43
N GLN A 538 11.57 -9.26 13.46
CA GLN A 538 12.05 -8.01 12.88
C GLN A 538 11.45 -6.75 13.53
N ALA A 539 10.76 -6.86 14.66
CA ALA A 539 10.22 -5.74 15.42
C ALA A 539 11.35 -4.98 16.16
N ILE A 540 12.14 -4.21 15.42
CA ILE A 540 13.28 -3.45 15.96
C ILE A 540 12.90 -2.05 16.45
N PHE A 541 11.78 -1.52 15.99
CA PHE A 541 11.20 -0.27 16.46
C PHE A 541 10.37 -0.50 17.73
N ASN A 542 10.27 0.51 18.58
CA ASN A 542 9.56 0.38 19.85
C ASN A 542 8.02 0.48 19.67
N SER A 543 7.45 -0.31 18.78
CA SER A 543 6.00 -0.34 18.52
C SER A 543 5.20 -0.99 19.64
N LYS A 544 5.79 -1.92 20.39
CA LYS A 544 5.14 -2.77 21.42
C LYS A 544 3.97 -3.62 20.86
N SER A 545 3.98 -3.94 19.59
CA SER A 545 2.97 -4.78 18.95
C SER A 545 3.50 -6.20 18.75
N SER A 546 2.98 -7.17 19.47
CA SER A 546 3.11 -8.60 19.16
C SER A 546 1.95 -9.02 18.23
N PHE A 547 2.08 -10.14 17.53
CA PHE A 547 1.00 -10.65 16.68
C PHE A 547 -0.28 -10.96 17.49
N GLU A 548 -0.13 -11.43 18.71
CA GLU A 548 -1.25 -11.59 19.65
C GLU A 548 -1.92 -10.24 19.97
N THR A 549 -1.12 -9.22 20.27
CA THR A 549 -1.63 -7.86 20.53
C THR A 549 -2.34 -7.28 19.31
N ILE A 550 -1.79 -7.52 18.10
CA ILE A 550 -2.40 -7.10 16.84
C ILE A 550 -3.75 -7.79 16.63
N ALA A 551 -3.80 -9.12 16.77
CA ALA A 551 -5.04 -9.89 16.64
C ALA A 551 -6.11 -9.41 17.64
N ASN A 552 -5.73 -9.11 18.87
CA ASN A 552 -6.62 -8.62 19.92
C ASN A 552 -7.23 -7.24 19.61
N GLN A 553 -6.60 -6.40 18.77
CA GLN A 553 -7.21 -5.14 18.32
C GLN A 553 -8.43 -5.34 17.41
N PHE A 554 -8.53 -6.52 16.79
CA PHE A 554 -9.57 -6.86 15.84
C PHE A 554 -10.56 -7.92 16.35
N VAL A 555 -10.54 -8.24 17.65
CA VAL A 555 -11.44 -9.25 18.26
C VAL A 555 -12.91 -8.99 17.99
N GLN A 556 -13.32 -7.73 17.82
CA GLN A 556 -14.70 -7.37 17.50
C GLN A 556 -15.12 -7.70 16.07
N ARG A 557 -14.17 -8.08 15.20
CA ARG A 557 -14.42 -8.53 13.83
C ARG A 557 -14.89 -9.99 13.83
N GLN A 558 -15.69 -10.35 12.83
CA GLN A 558 -16.37 -11.66 12.81
C GLN A 558 -15.38 -12.82 12.62
N SER A 559 -14.29 -12.61 11.89
CA SER A 559 -13.32 -13.68 11.61
C SER A 559 -11.90 -13.16 11.50
N VAL A 560 -11.02 -13.69 12.34
CA VAL A 560 -9.58 -13.40 12.37
C VAL A 560 -8.82 -14.71 12.19
N ILE A 561 -7.89 -14.76 11.23
CA ILE A 561 -6.98 -15.89 11.04
C ILE A 561 -5.53 -15.43 11.10
N THR A 562 -4.68 -16.24 11.75
CA THR A 562 -3.22 -16.04 11.73
C THR A 562 -2.59 -17.18 10.94
N CYS A 563 -1.84 -16.82 9.90
CA CYS A 563 -1.18 -17.76 8.99
C CYS A 563 0.34 -17.64 9.14
N PRO A 564 1.05 -18.71 9.47
CA PRO A 564 2.51 -18.71 9.47
C PRO A 564 3.05 -18.90 8.05
N LEU A 565 4.22 -18.28 7.74
CA LEU A 565 5.06 -18.58 6.60
C LEU A 565 6.46 -18.92 7.11
N LEU A 566 6.84 -20.20 7.08
CA LEU A 566 8.02 -20.72 7.77
C LEU A 566 9.21 -20.99 6.85
N TYR A 567 9.01 -21.01 5.54
CA TYR A 567 10.06 -21.26 4.56
C TYR A 567 10.82 -20.00 4.20
N SER A 568 12.17 -20.02 4.25
CA SER A 568 13.03 -18.92 3.83
C SER A 568 13.66 -19.21 2.47
N TYR A 569 13.32 -18.40 1.48
CA TYR A 569 13.76 -18.52 0.08
C TYR A 569 14.92 -17.58 -0.28
N ARG A 570 15.25 -16.62 0.60
CA ARG A 570 16.18 -15.53 0.32
C ARG A 570 17.63 -15.89 0.57
N SER A 571 17.92 -16.28 1.79
CA SER A 571 19.28 -16.50 2.27
C SER A 571 19.72 -17.95 2.09
N THR A 572 21.05 -18.16 1.93
CA THR A 572 21.62 -19.51 1.95
C THR A 572 21.27 -20.24 3.27
N GLY A 573 21.31 -21.57 3.23
CA GLY A 573 20.95 -22.40 4.38
C GLY A 573 21.76 -22.08 5.64
N ALA A 574 23.07 -21.84 5.49
CA ALA A 574 23.93 -21.52 6.63
C ALA A 574 23.56 -20.16 7.28
N ILE A 575 23.22 -19.14 6.49
CA ILE A 575 22.76 -17.84 6.99
C ILE A 575 21.38 -18.00 7.67
N THR A 576 20.48 -18.77 7.06
CA THR A 576 19.16 -19.04 7.62
C THR A 576 19.25 -19.76 8.98
N GLN A 577 20.13 -20.77 9.09
CA GLN A 577 20.39 -21.46 10.35
C GLN A 577 20.96 -20.51 11.41
N LEU A 578 21.80 -19.56 11.00
CA LEU A 578 22.39 -18.59 11.92
C LEU A 578 21.31 -17.67 12.52
N PHE A 579 20.45 -17.05 11.72
CA PHE A 579 19.43 -16.17 12.28
C PHE A 579 18.26 -16.93 12.92
N ASN A 580 18.05 -18.22 12.59
CA ASN A 580 17.06 -19.05 13.27
C ASN A 580 17.37 -19.24 14.79
N GLN A 581 18.64 -19.23 15.19
CA GLN A 581 19.04 -19.25 16.60
C GLN A 581 18.56 -18.03 17.40
N LEU A 582 18.22 -16.95 16.69
CA LEU A 582 17.79 -15.68 17.28
C LEU A 582 16.26 -15.55 17.37
N THR A 583 15.48 -16.51 16.90
CA THR A 583 14.02 -16.45 16.99
C THR A 583 13.57 -16.48 18.45
N THR A 584 12.55 -15.66 18.76
CA THR A 584 12.01 -15.52 20.12
C THR A 584 10.89 -16.50 20.43
N GLN A 585 10.36 -17.17 19.42
CA GLN A 585 9.30 -18.17 19.50
C GLN A 585 9.88 -19.54 19.17
N GLU A 586 9.20 -20.62 19.55
CA GLU A 586 9.51 -22.00 19.12
C GLU A 586 9.16 -22.23 17.63
N ILE A 587 9.58 -21.29 16.78
CA ILE A 587 9.37 -21.35 15.33
C ILE A 587 10.68 -21.81 14.70
N THR A 588 10.62 -22.92 13.97
CA THR A 588 11.75 -23.38 13.18
C THR A 588 11.64 -22.85 11.76
N ILE A 589 12.60 -22.02 11.35
CA ILE A 589 12.69 -21.50 9.98
C ILE A 589 13.31 -22.59 9.09
N ILE A 590 12.61 -22.92 8.02
CA ILE A 590 13.02 -23.95 7.08
C ILE A 590 13.77 -23.28 5.92
N PRO A 591 15.11 -23.52 5.78
CA PRO A 591 15.85 -22.99 4.66
C PRO A 591 15.51 -23.77 3.39
N VAL A 592 15.26 -23.07 2.29
CA VAL A 592 15.02 -23.67 0.97
C VAL A 592 16.29 -23.67 0.13
N ARG A 593 17.13 -22.65 0.24
CA ARG A 593 18.37 -22.55 -0.51
C ARG A 593 19.44 -23.51 0.03
N PRO A 594 20.39 -23.98 -0.84
CA PRO A 594 21.52 -24.77 -0.41
C PRO A 594 22.30 -24.14 0.75
N LEU A 595 23.06 -24.95 1.47
CA LEU A 595 23.80 -24.50 2.65
C LEU A 595 24.65 -23.24 2.38
N GLY A 596 25.33 -23.17 1.23
CA GLY A 596 26.16 -22.04 0.89
C GLY A 596 27.44 -21.92 1.71
N LYS A 597 28.07 -20.74 1.69
CA LYS A 597 29.25 -20.46 2.51
C LYS A 597 28.87 -20.31 3.98
N VAL A 598 29.69 -20.92 4.84
CA VAL A 598 29.52 -20.81 6.31
C VAL A 598 29.82 -19.37 6.75
N PRO A 599 29.01 -18.79 7.65
CA PRO A 599 29.30 -17.45 8.20
C PRO A 599 30.69 -17.35 8.82
N GLN A 600 31.41 -16.26 8.54
CA GLN A 600 32.74 -16.02 9.09
C GLN A 600 32.67 -15.14 10.32
N TYR A 601 33.49 -15.45 11.32
CA TYR A 601 33.62 -14.65 12.55
C TYR A 601 35.05 -14.14 12.65
N LEU A 602 35.25 -12.83 12.63
CA LEU A 602 36.57 -12.20 12.62
C LEU A 602 36.70 -11.23 13.78
N PRO A 603 37.68 -11.42 14.68
CA PRO A 603 37.96 -10.46 15.71
C PRO A 603 38.57 -9.18 15.11
N ILE A 604 38.16 -8.04 15.64
CA ILE A 604 38.73 -6.71 15.31
C ILE A 604 39.18 -6.01 16.56
N ASP A 605 40.22 -5.20 16.42
CA ASP A 605 40.76 -4.34 17.47
C ASP A 605 41.01 -2.92 16.94
N THR A 606 41.55 -2.06 17.78
CA THR A 606 41.85 -0.66 17.43
C THR A 606 42.94 -0.53 16.34
N THR A 607 43.70 -1.61 16.09
CA THR A 607 44.78 -1.64 15.10
C THR A 607 44.33 -2.25 13.77
N THR A 608 43.13 -2.81 13.69
CA THR A 608 42.61 -3.47 12.51
C THR A 608 42.37 -2.43 11.40
N ASP A 609 43.09 -2.57 10.29
CA ASP A 609 42.83 -1.78 9.08
C ASP A 609 41.58 -2.31 8.35
N LEU A 610 40.47 -1.59 8.51
CA LEU A 610 39.19 -1.95 7.93
C LEU A 610 39.21 -1.93 6.40
N ASN A 611 40.03 -1.05 5.76
CA ASN A 611 40.16 -1.01 4.30
C ASN A 611 40.82 -2.28 3.76
N LEU A 612 41.92 -2.74 4.37
CA LEU A 612 42.57 -3.98 3.99
C LEU A 612 41.64 -5.19 4.23
N LEU A 613 40.95 -5.23 5.35
CA LEU A 613 40.01 -6.31 5.68
C LEU A 613 38.89 -6.42 4.63
N LEU A 614 38.23 -5.32 4.32
CA LEU A 614 37.12 -5.31 3.34
C LEU A 614 37.61 -5.66 1.93
N THR A 615 38.79 -5.18 1.54
CA THR A 615 39.39 -5.55 0.25
C THR A 615 39.67 -7.05 0.18
N ARG A 616 40.18 -7.66 1.27
CA ARG A 616 40.39 -9.11 1.34
C ARG A 616 39.06 -9.88 1.22
N LEU A 617 38.06 -9.49 1.98
CA LEU A 617 36.73 -10.11 1.95
C LEU A 617 36.07 -10.01 0.56
N ALA A 618 36.23 -8.89 -0.14
CA ALA A 618 35.74 -8.72 -1.50
C ALA A 618 36.41 -9.73 -2.46
N LYS A 619 37.73 -9.88 -2.36
CA LYS A 619 38.49 -10.87 -3.17
C LYS A 619 38.08 -12.31 -2.86
N GLU A 620 37.93 -12.68 -1.58
CA GLU A 620 37.49 -14.01 -1.14
C GLU A 620 36.06 -14.36 -1.64
N ASN A 621 35.20 -13.36 -1.76
CA ASN A 621 33.83 -13.52 -2.26
C ASN A 621 33.71 -13.26 -3.78
N GLN A 622 34.81 -12.96 -4.47
CA GLN A 622 34.83 -12.68 -5.92
C GLN A 622 33.82 -11.57 -6.30
N THR A 623 33.73 -10.52 -5.47
CA THR A 623 32.80 -9.41 -5.66
C THR A 623 33.50 -8.08 -5.66
N THR A 624 32.90 -7.10 -6.31
CA THR A 624 33.29 -5.69 -6.24
C THR A 624 32.41 -4.86 -5.32
N THR A 625 31.35 -5.48 -4.76
CA THR A 625 30.37 -4.79 -3.92
C THR A 625 30.23 -5.48 -2.56
N LEU A 626 30.32 -4.73 -1.49
CA LEU A 626 30.09 -5.19 -0.11
C LEU A 626 29.13 -4.24 0.59
N THR A 627 28.31 -4.77 1.49
CA THR A 627 27.50 -3.94 2.37
C THR A 627 27.93 -4.12 3.82
N LEU A 628 28.37 -3.03 4.43
CA LEU A 628 28.73 -3.00 5.83
C LEU A 628 27.56 -2.44 6.65
N LEU A 629 27.05 -3.24 7.57
CA LEU A 629 25.98 -2.87 8.46
C LEU A 629 26.50 -2.51 9.86
N ALA A 630 26.13 -1.35 10.35
CA ALA A 630 26.44 -0.88 11.70
C ALA A 630 25.17 -0.82 12.55
N LYS A 631 25.29 -1.04 13.86
CA LYS A 631 24.14 -1.04 14.77
C LYS A 631 23.42 0.32 14.79
N THR A 632 24.16 1.43 14.75
CA THR A 632 23.65 2.80 14.87
C THR A 632 24.06 3.68 13.70
N ALA A 633 23.31 4.76 13.46
CA ALA A 633 23.64 5.76 12.44
C ALA A 633 24.98 6.45 12.73
N GLN A 634 25.27 6.73 14.00
CA GLN A 634 26.54 7.33 14.43
C GLN A 634 27.74 6.42 14.08
N GLN A 635 27.64 5.12 14.36
CA GLN A 635 28.67 4.16 13.96
C GLN A 635 28.84 4.13 12.42
N ALA A 636 27.74 4.11 11.70
CA ALA A 636 27.79 4.09 10.23
C ALA A 636 28.51 5.33 9.67
N THR A 637 28.27 6.51 10.23
CA THR A 637 28.94 7.76 9.86
C THR A 637 30.43 7.70 10.17
N GLN A 638 30.81 7.29 11.38
CA GLN A 638 32.22 7.15 11.77
C GLN A 638 33.00 6.16 10.90
N ILE A 639 32.35 5.08 10.48
CA ILE A 639 32.95 4.10 9.56
C ILE A 639 33.13 4.71 8.18
N LYS A 640 32.12 5.41 7.65
CA LYS A 640 32.20 6.09 6.34
C LYS A 640 33.36 7.06 6.26
N GLU A 641 33.61 7.82 7.30
CA GLU A 641 34.71 8.80 7.37
C GLU A 641 36.11 8.15 7.34
N LYS A 642 36.20 6.90 7.81
CA LYS A 642 37.46 6.13 7.87
C LYS A 642 37.73 5.33 6.60
N LEU A 643 36.73 5.11 5.76
CA LEU A 643 36.86 4.31 4.54
C LEU A 643 37.42 5.16 3.38
N THR A 644 38.51 4.69 2.79
CA THR A 644 39.19 5.33 1.64
C THR A 644 39.37 4.38 0.46
N LEU A 645 38.39 3.47 0.26
CA LEU A 645 38.47 2.42 -0.75
C LEU A 645 38.13 2.96 -2.15
N SER A 646 38.96 2.65 -3.14
CA SER A 646 38.75 3.00 -4.55
C SER A 646 38.51 1.80 -5.47
N GLU A 647 38.94 0.60 -5.06
CA GLU A 647 38.86 -0.62 -5.90
C GLU A 647 37.56 -1.39 -5.70
N ILE A 648 36.86 -1.20 -4.59
CA ILE A 648 35.62 -1.89 -4.27
C ILE A 648 34.55 -0.87 -3.83
N ASN A 649 33.31 -1.17 -4.16
CA ASN A 649 32.18 -0.35 -3.74
C ASN A 649 31.65 -0.87 -2.38
N VAL A 650 31.84 -0.10 -1.32
CA VAL A 650 31.34 -0.45 0.03
C VAL A 650 30.18 0.48 0.41
N THR A 651 29.01 -0.11 0.51
CA THR A 651 27.83 0.60 1.05
C THR A 651 27.78 0.45 2.56
N VAL A 652 27.86 1.55 3.31
CA VAL A 652 27.76 1.54 4.77
C VAL A 652 26.39 2.06 5.21
N LEU A 653 25.64 1.25 5.97
CA LEU A 653 24.30 1.58 6.43
C LEU A 653 24.09 1.22 7.90
N PRO A 654 23.31 2.00 8.65
CA PRO A 654 22.78 1.51 9.92
C PRO A 654 21.70 0.44 9.66
N ILE A 655 21.57 -0.52 10.57
CA ILE A 655 20.60 -1.64 10.44
C ILE A 655 19.16 -1.14 10.27
N SER A 656 18.79 -0.03 10.91
CA SER A 656 17.48 0.57 10.79
C SER A 656 17.12 0.99 9.35
N LEU A 657 18.11 1.49 8.58
CA LEU A 657 17.93 1.85 7.16
C LEU A 657 18.13 0.66 6.21
N ALA A 658 18.77 -0.41 6.68
CA ALA A 658 18.92 -1.65 5.91
C ALA A 658 17.66 -2.53 5.97
N LYS A 659 16.71 -2.24 6.87
CA LYS A 659 15.44 -2.96 6.97
C LYS A 659 14.65 -2.84 5.66
N GLY A 660 14.16 -3.97 5.14
CA GLY A 660 13.49 -4.05 3.84
C GLY A 660 14.43 -4.14 2.63
N LEU A 661 15.75 -3.95 2.81
CA LEU A 661 16.75 -4.11 1.75
C LEU A 661 17.40 -5.49 1.82
N GLU A 662 18.04 -5.91 0.71
CA GLU A 662 18.69 -7.19 0.54
C GLU A 662 20.07 -6.99 -0.10
N PHE A 663 21.06 -7.77 0.35
CA PHE A 663 22.44 -7.63 -0.10
C PHE A 663 23.09 -9.00 -0.26
N ASP A 664 23.84 -9.20 -1.36
CA ASP A 664 24.53 -10.47 -1.59
C ASP A 664 25.60 -10.75 -0.54
N HIS A 665 26.41 -9.76 -0.22
CA HIS A 665 27.56 -9.90 0.67
C HIS A 665 27.49 -8.85 1.78
N VAL A 666 27.28 -9.32 3.01
CA VAL A 666 27.13 -8.46 4.19
C VAL A 666 28.31 -8.62 5.14
N VAL A 667 28.82 -7.52 5.63
CA VAL A 667 29.73 -7.45 6.77
C VAL A 667 29.02 -6.74 7.92
N LEU A 668 28.85 -7.42 9.04
CA LEU A 668 28.22 -6.85 10.22
C LEU A 668 29.29 -6.38 11.21
N TYR A 669 29.26 -5.08 11.51
CA TYR A 669 30.30 -4.43 12.32
C TYR A 669 30.00 -4.53 13.82
N ASP A 670 31.01 -4.97 14.58
CA ASP A 670 31.05 -5.03 16.03
C ASP A 670 29.89 -5.79 16.69
N VAL A 671 29.82 -7.08 16.41
CA VAL A 671 28.84 -8.02 17.00
C VAL A 671 29.33 -8.50 18.38
N SER A 672 29.75 -7.56 19.22
CA SER A 672 30.27 -7.87 20.57
C SER A 672 29.18 -7.98 21.62
N SER A 673 29.49 -8.63 22.73
CA SER A 673 28.62 -8.73 23.90
C SER A 673 28.32 -7.39 24.56
N GLU A 674 29.20 -6.39 24.39
CA GLU A 674 28.95 -5.02 24.84
C GLU A 674 27.89 -4.32 24.01
N MET A 675 27.89 -4.58 22.69
CA MET A 675 26.97 -3.95 21.77
C MET A 675 25.62 -4.66 21.69
N TYR A 676 25.58 -5.99 21.81
CA TYR A 676 24.35 -6.79 21.64
C TYR A 676 24.10 -7.67 22.88
N HIS A 677 23.30 -7.15 23.82
CA HIS A 677 23.01 -7.80 25.11
C HIS A 677 21.55 -7.74 25.56
N THR A 678 20.71 -6.90 24.93
CA THR A 678 19.29 -6.76 25.31
C THR A 678 18.38 -7.60 24.39
N PRO A 679 17.14 -7.93 24.82
CA PRO A 679 16.15 -8.59 23.94
C PRO A 679 15.87 -7.82 22.65
N ARG A 680 15.97 -6.48 22.68
CA ARG A 680 15.87 -5.67 21.47
C ARG A 680 17.08 -5.88 20.55
N ASP A 681 18.28 -5.95 21.11
CA ASP A 681 19.49 -6.18 20.33
C ASP A 681 19.47 -7.54 19.63
N ARG A 682 18.84 -8.56 20.25
CA ARG A 682 18.61 -9.85 19.62
C ARG A 682 17.78 -9.70 18.33
N ARG A 683 16.71 -8.90 18.34
CA ARG A 683 15.89 -8.62 17.16
C ARG A 683 16.63 -7.77 16.12
N ILE A 684 17.41 -6.79 16.55
CA ILE A 684 18.27 -6.00 15.68
C ILE A 684 19.28 -6.90 14.96
N LEU A 685 19.89 -7.83 15.68
CA LEU A 685 20.83 -8.80 15.13
C LEU A 685 20.13 -9.75 14.15
N TYR A 686 18.97 -10.31 14.50
CA TYR A 686 18.15 -11.11 13.59
C TYR A 686 17.84 -10.34 12.29
N THR A 687 17.43 -9.08 12.40
CA THR A 687 17.14 -8.21 11.27
C THR A 687 18.38 -8.01 10.40
N ALA A 688 19.54 -7.76 10.99
CA ALA A 688 20.79 -7.57 10.27
C ALA A 688 21.25 -8.82 9.53
N LEU A 689 21.23 -9.98 10.19
CA LEU A 689 21.62 -11.26 9.60
C LEU A 689 20.72 -11.64 8.43
N SER A 690 19.42 -11.37 8.56
CA SER A 690 18.43 -11.66 7.51
C SER A 690 18.51 -10.76 6.28
N ARG A 691 19.42 -9.76 6.25
CA ARG A 691 19.71 -8.93 5.07
C ARG A 691 20.67 -9.59 4.10
N ALA A 692 21.45 -10.59 4.55
CA ALA A 692 22.45 -11.27 3.73
C ALA A 692 21.80 -12.39 2.89
N MET A 693 22.14 -12.44 1.60
CA MET A 693 21.65 -13.48 0.69
C MET A 693 22.70 -14.59 0.47
N GLN A 694 23.94 -14.24 0.17
CA GLN A 694 25.00 -15.19 -0.26
C GLN A 694 26.03 -15.44 0.83
N THR A 695 26.59 -14.37 1.41
CA THR A 695 27.65 -14.49 2.43
C THR A 695 27.45 -13.46 3.55
N ILE A 696 27.88 -13.83 4.73
CA ILE A 696 27.92 -12.94 5.87
C ILE A 696 29.22 -13.10 6.65
N THR A 697 29.82 -11.97 7.04
CA THR A 697 30.98 -11.90 7.91
C THR A 697 30.63 -11.05 9.14
N LEU A 698 30.84 -11.58 10.32
CA LEU A 698 30.60 -10.92 11.59
C LEU A 698 31.95 -10.46 12.20
N LEU A 699 32.10 -9.15 12.32
CA LEU A 699 33.24 -8.54 12.97
C LEU A 699 32.89 -8.35 14.45
N TYR A 700 33.78 -8.69 15.37
CA TYR A 700 33.52 -8.50 16.81
C TYR A 700 34.75 -7.98 17.54
N SER A 701 34.58 -7.06 18.46
CA SER A 701 35.58 -6.60 19.41
C SER A 701 35.52 -7.45 20.69
N GLN A 702 36.68 -7.75 21.28
CA GLN A 702 36.80 -8.51 22.52
C GLN A 702 36.08 -9.88 22.52
N GLN A 703 34.79 -9.91 22.82
CA GLN A 703 34.00 -11.15 22.92
C GLN A 703 32.76 -11.08 22.06
N LEU A 704 32.51 -12.16 21.29
CA LEU A 704 31.28 -12.31 20.51
C LEU A 704 30.05 -12.28 21.44
N THR A 705 28.93 -11.75 20.93
CA THR A 705 27.68 -11.71 21.69
C THR A 705 27.21 -13.11 22.12
N ASN A 706 26.67 -13.23 23.33
CA ASN A 706 26.12 -14.48 23.87
C ASN A 706 24.94 -15.03 23.06
N PHE A 707 24.33 -14.21 22.20
CA PHE A 707 23.25 -14.65 21.31
C PHE A 707 23.70 -15.59 20.18
N LEU A 708 25.00 -15.63 19.90
CA LEU A 708 25.61 -16.42 18.80
C LEU A 708 26.73 -17.38 19.29
N GLN A 709 26.83 -17.59 20.60
CA GLN A 709 27.75 -18.55 21.22
C GLN A 709 27.17 -19.93 21.33
#